data_a8a27c2ab9e83b9649846a11cfb65548
#
_entry.id   a8a27c2ab9e83b9649846a11cfb65548
#
_cell.length_a   1.000
_cell.length_b   1.000
_cell.length_c   1.000
_cell.angle_alpha   90.00
_cell.angle_beta   90.00
_cell.angle_gamma   90.00
#
_symmetry.space_group_name_H-M   'P 1'
#
loop_
_entity.id
_entity.type
_entity.pdbx_description
1 polymer ?
#
loop_
_entity_poly.entity_id
_entity_poly.type
_entity_poly.pdbx_seq_one_letter_code
_entity_poly.pdbx_strand_id
1 'polypeptide(L)'
;MDKIIIQGARENNLKNIFLEIPKNQFIVFTGLSGSGKSTLAFDTLYAEGQRRYLESLSSYARQFLDKVGKPNVDKIEGLTPAIAIDQKTTSKNPRSTVGTITEIYDYLRLLFARVGEQFCPTCLEPISSMSASDIISQICHLEENSKIIILAPIIKDKKGSFNDKLESLRLKGYVRAFVDGVMVRLDEEIHLHKTKKHTIEAVVDRVVINSENSSRIASAVEKALKESYGELEVEILQDNAPSIRKHYSEHKACFKCKMSFEELEPLSFSFNSPKGACESCLGLGTKFSLDISKILDPNTPLNQGAIKVIFGYNRSYYAQMFEGFCEYNGIDTALCFNELDKEQQDALLYGNGTEISFHFKNSPLKRPWKGIIQIAYDMFKEQKDLSDYMSEKTCSSCKGHRLKASSLSVQVAGLKMADFLTKPIEEVYHFFNDPTHFSYLNEQEKKIAEPILKEILERVFFLYDVGLGYLTLGRDARTISGGESQRIRIASQIGSGLTGVLYVLDEPSIGLHEKDTLKLINTLRNLQKKGNTLIVVEHDKETIKHADFVVDIGPKAGRHGGEVVFSGSVKDLLQNNHSTALYLNGTKKIERPKFELPKEKHFLEIKNVNINNIKNLSVQIPLKQLVCITGVSGSGKSSLILQTLLPTAQTLLNHAKKIQSLNGVEIVGLEYLDKVIYLDQAPIGKTPRSNPATYTGVMDEIRILFAEQKEAKILGYSASRFSFNVKGGRCEKCQGDGDIKIEMHFLPDVLVQCDSCKGAKYNPQTLEIKVKGKSIADVLNMSVEEAYEFFAKFPKIAVKLKTLIDVGLGYITLGQNATTLSGGEAQRIKLAKELSKKDTGKTLYILDEPTTGLHFEDVNHLLQVLHSLVVLGNSMLVIEHNLDIIKNADYIIDMGPDGGDKGGRVIASGTPLEVAQNYKKTQSYTGKFLALELK
;
A
#
# COMPACT_ATOMS: atom_id res chain seq x y z
N MET A 1 -35.41 -20.53 -10.48
CA MET A 1 -35.35 -19.45 -11.49
C MET A 1 -33.92 -19.39 -11.99
N ASP A 2 -33.72 -19.59 -13.29
CA ASP A 2 -32.40 -19.61 -13.91
C ASP A 2 -31.94 -18.23 -14.40
N LYS A 3 -32.71 -17.18 -14.06
CA LYS A 3 -32.45 -15.80 -14.46
C LYS A 3 -32.59 -14.83 -13.27
N ILE A 4 -31.87 -13.70 -13.33
CA ILE A 4 -32.09 -12.50 -12.54
C ILE A 4 -32.92 -11.55 -13.41
N ILE A 5 -34.08 -11.09 -12.94
CA ILE A 5 -34.99 -10.21 -13.67
C ILE A 5 -35.04 -8.86 -12.95
N ILE A 6 -34.65 -7.80 -13.65
CA ILE A 6 -34.67 -6.42 -13.17
C ILE A 6 -35.82 -5.69 -13.84
N GLN A 7 -36.68 -5.04 -13.06
CA GLN A 7 -37.82 -4.28 -13.56
C GLN A 7 -37.77 -2.86 -13.01
N GLY A 8 -37.75 -1.88 -13.91
CA GLY A 8 -37.90 -0.48 -13.55
C GLY A 8 -36.72 0.12 -12.80
N ALA A 9 -35.46 -0.21 -13.17
CA ALA A 9 -34.29 0.43 -12.56
C ALA A 9 -34.13 1.86 -13.06
N ARG A 10 -34.08 2.82 -12.09
CA ARG A 10 -34.06 4.29 -12.31
C ARG A 10 -33.03 4.96 -11.44
N GLU A 11 -32.03 4.24 -10.94
CA GLU A 11 -30.95 4.82 -10.12
C GLU A 11 -30.07 5.74 -10.99
N ASN A 12 -29.68 6.87 -10.47
CA ASN A 12 -28.85 7.88 -11.13
C ASN A 12 -29.37 8.24 -12.56
N ASN A 13 -28.61 7.85 -13.61
CA ASN A 13 -28.98 8.12 -15.00
C ASN A 13 -29.76 6.99 -15.69
N LEU A 14 -30.10 5.90 -15.02
CA LEU A 14 -30.82 4.78 -15.62
C LEU A 14 -32.27 5.14 -16.00
N LYS A 15 -32.69 4.75 -17.20
CA LYS A 15 -33.97 5.11 -17.80
C LYS A 15 -34.95 3.93 -17.77
N ASN A 16 -35.48 3.61 -16.59
CA ASN A 16 -36.51 2.59 -16.39
C ASN A 16 -36.15 1.24 -17.02
N ILE A 17 -34.95 0.72 -16.70
CA ILE A 17 -34.42 -0.46 -17.34
C ILE A 17 -35.23 -1.70 -17.01
N PHE A 18 -35.57 -2.50 -18.02
CA PHE A 18 -35.99 -3.89 -17.94
C PHE A 18 -34.87 -4.77 -18.50
N LEU A 19 -34.40 -5.76 -17.71
CA LEU A 19 -33.29 -6.63 -18.11
C LEU A 19 -33.44 -8.04 -17.50
N GLU A 20 -33.23 -9.06 -18.31
CA GLU A 20 -33.10 -10.45 -17.87
C GLU A 20 -31.66 -10.92 -18.04
N ILE A 21 -31.06 -11.42 -16.97
CA ILE A 21 -29.67 -11.87 -16.91
C ILE A 21 -29.66 -13.36 -16.55
N PRO A 22 -28.98 -14.23 -17.32
CA PRO A 22 -28.85 -15.65 -16.98
C PRO A 22 -27.97 -15.84 -15.72
N LYS A 23 -28.31 -16.82 -14.88
CA LYS A 23 -27.48 -17.21 -13.73
C LYS A 23 -26.38 -18.18 -14.13
N ASN A 24 -25.39 -18.31 -13.25
CA ASN A 24 -24.25 -19.23 -13.40
C ASN A 24 -23.47 -19.02 -14.70
N GLN A 25 -23.41 -17.77 -15.15
CA GLN A 25 -22.68 -17.35 -16.34
C GLN A 25 -21.70 -16.24 -16.03
N PHE A 26 -20.74 -16.05 -16.92
CA PHE A 26 -19.80 -14.94 -16.95
C PHE A 26 -20.41 -13.82 -17.81
N ILE A 27 -20.92 -12.79 -17.17
CA ILE A 27 -21.65 -11.67 -17.77
C ILE A 27 -20.78 -10.43 -17.76
N VAL A 28 -20.68 -9.73 -18.88
CA VAL A 28 -19.95 -8.46 -18.97
C VAL A 28 -20.93 -7.31 -19.21
N PHE A 29 -20.83 -6.27 -18.35
CA PHE A 29 -21.49 -4.99 -18.57
C PHE A 29 -20.49 -4.03 -19.22
N THR A 30 -20.78 -3.58 -20.43
CA THR A 30 -19.93 -2.69 -21.22
C THR A 30 -20.69 -1.45 -21.69
N GLY A 31 -20.01 -0.52 -22.37
CA GLY A 31 -20.55 0.75 -22.88
C GLY A 31 -19.67 1.95 -22.52
N LEU A 32 -20.02 3.13 -22.98
CA LEU A 32 -19.28 4.38 -22.77
C LEU A 32 -19.06 4.70 -21.30
N SER A 33 -17.97 5.43 -20.96
CA SER A 33 -17.77 5.94 -19.61
C SER A 33 -18.94 6.87 -19.23
N GLY A 34 -19.50 6.69 -18.01
CA GLY A 34 -20.69 7.43 -17.57
C GLY A 34 -22.02 6.99 -18.19
N SER A 35 -22.09 5.89 -18.91
CA SER A 35 -23.35 5.37 -19.49
C SER A 35 -24.32 4.77 -18.49
N GLY A 36 -23.87 4.42 -17.25
CA GLY A 36 -24.71 3.82 -16.20
C GLY A 36 -24.35 2.37 -15.85
N LYS A 37 -23.24 1.82 -16.38
CA LYS A 37 -22.80 0.42 -16.11
C LYS A 37 -22.62 0.14 -14.62
N SER A 38 -21.78 0.93 -13.96
CA SER A 38 -21.49 0.77 -12.52
C SER A 38 -22.75 1.05 -11.69
N THR A 39 -23.62 1.98 -12.12
CA THR A 39 -24.91 2.24 -11.48
C THR A 39 -25.81 0.99 -11.51
N LEU A 40 -25.90 0.31 -12.65
CA LEU A 40 -26.71 -0.91 -12.74
C LEU A 40 -26.09 -2.07 -11.95
N ALA A 41 -24.76 -2.24 -12.03
CA ALA A 41 -24.05 -3.34 -11.37
C ALA A 41 -23.95 -3.16 -9.85
N PHE A 42 -23.49 -1.98 -9.39
CA PHE A 42 -23.20 -1.74 -7.96
C PHE A 42 -24.35 -1.03 -7.24
N ASP A 43 -24.82 0.12 -7.75
CA ASP A 43 -25.82 0.91 -7.04
C ASP A 43 -27.22 0.27 -7.11
N THR A 44 -27.44 -0.67 -8.04
CA THR A 44 -28.74 -1.36 -8.18
C THR A 44 -28.66 -2.83 -7.78
N LEU A 45 -27.93 -3.68 -8.51
CA LEU A 45 -27.92 -5.15 -8.26
C LEU A 45 -27.20 -5.50 -6.96
N TYR A 46 -25.98 -5.02 -6.77
CA TYR A 46 -25.21 -5.32 -5.56
C TYR A 46 -25.88 -4.70 -4.33
N ALA A 47 -26.31 -3.44 -4.39
CA ALA A 47 -26.96 -2.75 -3.29
C ALA A 47 -28.24 -3.48 -2.83
N GLU A 48 -29.08 -3.95 -3.77
CA GLU A 48 -30.28 -4.73 -3.43
C GLU A 48 -29.93 -6.11 -2.89
N GLY A 49 -28.90 -6.79 -3.43
CA GLY A 49 -28.43 -8.07 -2.93
C GLY A 49 -27.90 -7.97 -1.50
N GLN A 50 -27.11 -6.94 -1.23
CA GLN A 50 -26.59 -6.64 0.11
C GLN A 50 -27.74 -6.30 1.08
N ARG A 51 -28.70 -5.45 0.65
CA ARG A 51 -29.86 -5.08 1.47
C ARG A 51 -30.64 -6.32 1.90
N ARG A 52 -30.97 -7.23 0.98
CA ARG A 52 -31.68 -8.49 1.28
C ARG A 52 -30.91 -9.39 2.23
N TYR A 53 -29.59 -9.49 2.03
CA TYR A 53 -28.74 -10.26 2.94
C TYR A 53 -28.78 -9.67 4.35
N LEU A 54 -28.66 -8.35 4.49
CA LEU A 54 -28.71 -7.66 5.77
C LEU A 54 -30.08 -7.79 6.45
N GLU A 55 -31.18 -7.76 5.68
CA GLU A 55 -32.55 -8.00 6.20
C GLU A 55 -32.74 -9.41 6.74
N SER A 56 -31.97 -10.38 6.27
CA SER A 56 -32.01 -11.75 6.77
C SER A 56 -31.30 -11.92 8.13
N LEU A 57 -30.51 -10.95 8.56
CA LEU A 57 -29.77 -10.99 9.82
C LEU A 57 -30.69 -10.66 11.02
N SER A 58 -30.20 -10.95 12.24
CA SER A 58 -30.92 -10.68 13.48
C SER A 58 -31.28 -9.19 13.63
N SER A 59 -32.34 -8.88 14.40
CA SER A 59 -32.75 -7.50 14.70
C SER A 59 -31.65 -6.65 15.34
N TYR A 60 -30.76 -7.26 16.13
CA TYR A 60 -29.59 -6.61 16.71
C TYR A 60 -28.57 -6.19 15.63
N ALA A 61 -28.24 -7.08 14.72
CA ALA A 61 -27.32 -6.76 13.60
C ALA A 61 -27.94 -5.69 12.67
N ARG A 62 -29.23 -5.71 12.44
CA ARG A 62 -29.97 -4.71 11.65
C ARG A 62 -29.87 -3.29 12.22
N GLN A 63 -29.89 -3.12 13.56
CA GLN A 63 -29.73 -1.79 14.18
C GLN A 63 -28.43 -1.07 13.80
N PHE A 64 -27.39 -1.82 13.49
CA PHE A 64 -26.10 -1.28 13.03
C PHE A 64 -26.01 -1.08 11.50
N LEU A 65 -26.96 -1.65 10.75
CA LEU A 65 -26.91 -1.78 9.30
C LEU A 65 -28.06 -1.06 8.56
N ASP A 66 -28.98 -0.45 9.28
CA ASP A 66 -30.27 0.13 8.82
C ASP A 66 -30.16 1.33 7.83
N LYS A 67 -28.98 1.58 7.24
CA LYS A 67 -28.78 2.74 6.36
C LYS A 67 -28.35 2.42 4.93
N VAL A 68 -28.45 1.19 4.48
CA VAL A 68 -28.36 0.89 3.04
C VAL A 68 -29.69 1.29 2.42
N GLY A 69 -29.70 2.41 1.72
CA GLY A 69 -30.90 2.90 1.02
C GLY A 69 -31.40 1.85 0.03
N LYS A 70 -32.72 1.71 -0.08
CA LYS A 70 -33.31 0.88 -1.13
C LYS A 70 -32.99 1.53 -2.48
N PRO A 71 -32.37 0.82 -3.44
CA PRO A 71 -32.16 1.36 -4.77
C PRO A 71 -33.47 1.68 -5.47
N ASN A 72 -33.46 2.66 -6.34
CA ASN A 72 -34.63 3.10 -7.11
C ASN A 72 -34.93 2.08 -8.23
N VAL A 73 -35.56 0.99 -7.86
CA VAL A 73 -35.96 -0.11 -8.73
C VAL A 73 -37.32 -0.64 -8.28
N ASP A 74 -38.19 -0.96 -9.25
CA ASP A 74 -39.51 -1.49 -8.93
C ASP A 74 -39.41 -2.91 -8.33
N LYS A 75 -38.65 -3.80 -9.00
CA LYS A 75 -38.51 -5.20 -8.58
C LYS A 75 -37.24 -5.84 -9.12
N ILE A 76 -36.59 -6.68 -8.30
CA ILE A 76 -35.53 -7.59 -8.77
C ILE A 76 -35.87 -9.00 -8.29
N GLU A 77 -36.01 -9.94 -9.23
CA GLU A 77 -36.28 -11.36 -8.94
C GLU A 77 -35.02 -12.19 -9.16
N GLY A 78 -34.97 -13.33 -8.48
CA GLY A 78 -33.89 -14.30 -8.66
C GLY A 78 -32.50 -13.89 -8.12
N LEU A 79 -32.39 -12.79 -7.40
CA LEU A 79 -31.11 -12.31 -6.87
C LEU A 79 -30.60 -13.24 -5.75
N THR A 80 -29.34 -13.62 -5.82
CA THR A 80 -28.60 -14.38 -4.81
C THR A 80 -27.77 -13.44 -3.92
N PRO A 81 -27.22 -13.91 -2.79
CA PRO A 81 -26.27 -13.10 -2.01
C PRO A 81 -25.18 -12.52 -2.90
N ALA A 82 -24.91 -11.23 -2.75
CA ALA A 82 -24.02 -10.51 -3.64
C ALA A 82 -22.72 -10.08 -2.92
N ILE A 83 -21.59 -10.23 -3.59
CA ILE A 83 -20.26 -9.80 -3.15
C ILE A 83 -19.71 -8.83 -4.20
N ALA A 84 -19.30 -7.63 -3.75
CA ALA A 84 -18.65 -6.67 -4.61
C ALA A 84 -17.12 -6.71 -4.44
N ILE A 85 -16.41 -6.61 -5.57
CA ILE A 85 -14.96 -6.42 -5.59
C ILE A 85 -14.69 -5.16 -6.40
N ASP A 86 -14.64 -4.04 -5.68
CA ASP A 86 -14.38 -2.71 -6.23
C ASP A 86 -12.90 -2.35 -6.24
N GLN A 87 -12.56 -1.30 -6.97
CA GLN A 87 -11.21 -0.75 -7.07
C GLN A 87 -10.78 0.06 -5.84
N LYS A 88 -11.76 0.55 -5.06
CA LYS A 88 -11.51 1.47 -3.95
C LYS A 88 -10.95 0.74 -2.74
N THR A 89 -9.91 1.31 -2.15
CA THR A 89 -9.29 0.98 -0.87
C THR A 89 -8.13 0.00 -0.88
N THR A 90 -6.95 0.53 -1.09
CA THR A 90 -5.77 0.00 -0.42
C THR A 90 -5.90 0.28 1.08
N SER A 91 -5.69 -0.72 1.91
CA SER A 91 -5.66 -0.54 3.37
C SER A 91 -4.57 0.48 3.73
N LYS A 92 -4.92 1.54 4.43
CA LYS A 92 -3.95 2.51 4.96
C LYS A 92 -3.24 2.02 6.23
N ASN A 93 -3.59 0.84 6.72
CA ASN A 93 -3.01 0.28 7.94
C ASN A 93 -1.58 -0.23 7.64
N PRO A 94 -0.53 0.32 8.28
CA PRO A 94 0.86 -0.08 8.07
C PRO A 94 1.16 -1.53 8.52
N ARG A 95 0.21 -2.16 9.22
CA ARG A 95 0.32 -3.56 9.65
C ARG A 95 -0.28 -4.55 8.67
N SER A 96 -1.01 -4.08 7.65
CA SER A 96 -1.57 -4.96 6.62
C SER A 96 -0.51 -5.32 5.59
N THR A 97 -0.39 -6.60 5.29
CA THR A 97 0.49 -7.15 4.23
C THR A 97 -0.31 -8.04 3.29
N VAL A 98 0.26 -8.39 2.14
CA VAL A 98 -0.38 -9.36 1.23
C VAL A 98 -0.74 -10.64 1.99
N GLY A 99 0.18 -11.21 2.75
CA GLY A 99 -0.05 -12.43 3.52
C GLY A 99 -1.16 -12.33 4.57
N THR A 100 -1.36 -11.15 5.20
CA THR A 100 -2.45 -10.97 6.18
C THR A 100 -3.81 -10.73 5.52
N ILE A 101 -3.85 -10.06 4.37
CA ILE A 101 -5.10 -9.83 3.64
C ILE A 101 -5.65 -11.15 3.05
N THR A 102 -4.75 -12.05 2.65
CA THR A 102 -5.08 -13.35 2.05
C THR A 102 -5.20 -14.48 3.08
N GLU A 103 -5.04 -14.18 4.37
CA GLU A 103 -5.02 -15.14 5.49
C GLU A 103 -3.87 -16.16 5.43
N ILE A 104 -3.02 -16.16 4.40
CA ILE A 104 -1.88 -17.07 4.27
C ILE A 104 -0.95 -16.95 5.47
N TYR A 105 -0.77 -15.72 5.98
CA TYR A 105 0.06 -15.48 7.16
C TYR A 105 -0.47 -16.18 8.41
N ASP A 106 -1.78 -16.34 8.55
CA ASP A 106 -2.41 -17.00 9.71
C ASP A 106 -2.15 -18.50 9.68
N TYR A 107 -2.21 -19.11 8.49
CA TYR A 107 -1.83 -20.52 8.32
C TYR A 107 -0.32 -20.74 8.47
N LEU A 108 0.52 -19.83 7.99
CA LEU A 108 1.97 -19.89 8.24
C LEU A 108 2.28 -19.82 9.73
N ARG A 109 1.63 -18.92 10.50
CA ARG A 109 1.81 -18.87 11.95
C ARG A 109 1.43 -20.18 12.63
N LEU A 110 0.35 -20.80 12.18
CA LEU A 110 -0.09 -22.09 12.70
C LEU A 110 0.92 -23.20 12.36
N LEU A 111 1.40 -23.26 11.13
CA LEU A 111 2.41 -24.21 10.68
C LEU A 111 3.70 -24.09 11.51
N PHE A 112 4.25 -22.87 11.63
CA PHE A 112 5.47 -22.62 12.41
C PHE A 112 5.32 -22.92 13.90
N ALA A 113 4.13 -22.71 14.47
CA ALA A 113 3.88 -23.03 15.87
C ALA A 113 3.77 -24.52 16.14
N ARG A 114 3.31 -25.32 15.16
CA ARG A 114 3.02 -26.74 15.35
C ARG A 114 4.13 -27.70 14.94
N VAL A 115 4.82 -27.37 13.82
CA VAL A 115 5.88 -28.24 13.26
C VAL A 115 7.20 -27.50 13.06
N GLY A 116 7.32 -26.29 13.57
CA GLY A 116 8.55 -25.51 13.45
C GLY A 116 9.64 -25.96 14.42
N GLU A 117 10.84 -26.12 13.90
CA GLU A 117 12.06 -26.39 14.67
C GLU A 117 12.62 -25.06 15.19
N GLN A 118 12.83 -24.99 16.50
CA GLN A 118 13.31 -23.78 17.16
C GLN A 118 14.83 -23.78 17.32
N PHE A 119 15.48 -22.70 16.91
CA PHE A 119 16.92 -22.51 17.05
C PHE A 119 17.23 -21.35 17.99
N CYS A 120 18.37 -21.38 18.64
CA CYS A 120 18.84 -20.28 19.45
C CYS A 120 19.16 -19.06 18.55
N PRO A 121 18.61 -17.87 18.81
CA PRO A 121 18.87 -16.69 17.98
C PRO A 121 20.33 -16.20 18.06
N THR A 122 21.09 -16.61 19.09
CA THR A 122 22.46 -16.17 19.32
C THR A 122 23.49 -17.15 18.73
N CYS A 123 23.40 -18.44 19.03
CA CYS A 123 24.39 -19.44 18.61
C CYS A 123 23.91 -20.36 17.48
N LEU A 124 22.65 -20.26 17.08
CA LEU A 124 22.00 -21.03 16.01
C LEU A 124 21.95 -22.56 16.26
N GLU A 125 22.19 -23.00 17.51
CA GLU A 125 22.01 -24.40 17.89
C GLU A 125 20.52 -24.74 18.01
N PRO A 126 20.10 -25.96 17.65
CA PRO A 126 18.72 -26.38 17.85
C PRO A 126 18.34 -26.38 19.33
N ILE A 127 17.13 -25.98 19.63
CA ILE A 127 16.59 -25.93 20.98
C ILE A 127 15.79 -27.22 21.21
N SER A 128 16.14 -27.96 22.26
CA SER A 128 15.42 -29.15 22.68
C SER A 128 14.89 -29.00 24.11
N SER A 129 13.82 -29.68 24.41
CA SER A 129 13.37 -29.96 25.77
C SER A 129 13.83 -31.37 26.14
N MET A 130 14.16 -31.57 27.37
CA MET A 130 14.52 -32.90 27.88
C MET A 130 13.42 -33.37 28.83
N SER A 131 13.02 -34.62 28.74
CA SER A 131 12.16 -35.19 29.79
C SER A 131 12.94 -35.38 31.09
N ALA A 132 12.22 -35.37 32.23
CA ALA A 132 12.85 -35.68 33.52
C ALA A 132 13.65 -36.99 33.47
N SER A 133 13.14 -38.01 32.75
CA SER A 133 13.79 -39.30 32.54
C SER A 133 15.11 -39.16 31.75
N ASP A 134 15.13 -38.32 30.70
CA ASP A 134 16.34 -38.08 29.91
C ASP A 134 17.39 -37.32 30.72
N ILE A 135 16.96 -36.34 31.52
CA ILE A 135 17.84 -35.59 32.42
C ILE A 135 18.45 -36.51 33.45
N ILE A 136 17.64 -37.39 34.09
CA ILE A 136 18.11 -38.37 35.04
C ILE A 136 19.12 -39.32 34.41
N SER A 137 18.79 -39.86 33.20
CA SER A 137 19.69 -40.74 32.46
C SER A 137 21.03 -40.08 32.18
N GLN A 138 21.03 -38.83 31.67
CA GLN A 138 22.26 -38.06 31.38
C GLN A 138 23.10 -37.80 32.62
N ILE A 139 22.47 -37.49 33.76
CA ILE A 139 23.16 -37.25 35.01
C ILE A 139 23.79 -38.57 35.52
N CYS A 140 23.06 -39.70 35.46
CA CYS A 140 23.57 -40.99 35.86
C CYS A 140 24.72 -41.54 34.97
N HIS A 141 24.81 -41.09 33.72
CA HIS A 141 25.88 -41.44 32.79
C HIS A 141 27.09 -40.47 32.87
N LEU A 142 27.13 -39.52 33.79
CA LEU A 142 28.36 -38.78 34.07
C LEU A 142 29.41 -39.72 34.66
N GLU A 143 30.67 -39.25 34.74
CA GLU A 143 31.81 -40.03 35.19
C GLU A 143 31.56 -40.65 36.58
N GLU A 144 31.76 -41.98 36.71
CA GLU A 144 31.51 -42.72 37.95
C GLU A 144 32.39 -42.20 39.09
N ASN A 145 31.86 -42.17 40.32
CA ASN A 145 32.43 -41.58 41.50
C ASN A 145 32.56 -40.04 41.49
N SER A 146 32.05 -39.32 40.49
CA SER A 146 31.99 -37.88 40.51
C SER A 146 31.07 -37.37 41.63
N LYS A 147 31.51 -36.38 42.37
CA LYS A 147 30.70 -35.68 43.39
C LYS A 147 29.91 -34.58 42.72
N ILE A 148 28.58 -34.61 42.80
CA ILE A 148 27.69 -33.64 42.20
C ILE A 148 26.84 -32.91 43.23
N ILE A 149 26.46 -31.66 42.91
CA ILE A 149 25.48 -30.89 43.67
C ILE A 149 24.31 -30.62 42.71
N ILE A 150 23.10 -31.02 43.05
CA ILE A 150 21.88 -30.77 42.32
C ILE A 150 21.27 -29.49 42.86
N LEU A 151 21.07 -28.50 41.97
CA LEU A 151 20.65 -27.12 42.31
C LEU A 151 19.32 -26.84 41.61
N ALA A 152 18.41 -26.20 42.35
CA ALA A 152 17.18 -25.65 41.78
C ALA A 152 17.33 -24.12 41.70
N PRO A 153 17.38 -23.51 40.49
CA PRO A 153 17.44 -22.07 40.32
C PRO A 153 16.08 -21.45 40.63
N ILE A 154 16.04 -20.64 41.71
CA ILE A 154 14.82 -19.98 42.22
C ILE A 154 14.70 -18.53 41.71
N ILE A 155 15.80 -17.80 41.73
CA ILE A 155 15.91 -16.41 41.25
C ILE A 155 17.15 -16.32 40.38
N LYS A 156 16.99 -15.73 39.17
CA LYS A 156 18.06 -15.57 38.22
C LYS A 156 18.16 -14.12 37.77
N ASP A 157 19.24 -13.45 38.13
CA ASP A 157 19.61 -12.06 37.76
C ASP A 157 18.46 -11.01 37.93
N LYS A 158 17.75 -11.08 39.10
CA LYS A 158 16.64 -10.15 39.43
C LYS A 158 17.00 -9.24 40.58
N LYS A 159 16.54 -7.98 40.56
CA LYS A 159 16.66 -7.03 41.65
C LYS A 159 15.60 -7.28 42.73
N GLY A 160 16.00 -7.27 43.97
CA GLY A 160 15.09 -7.45 45.09
C GLY A 160 15.80 -8.01 46.34
N SER A 161 15.18 -7.95 47.52
CA SER A 161 15.72 -8.51 48.77
C SER A 161 15.41 -9.99 48.95
N PHE A 162 14.42 -10.53 48.25
CA PHE A 162 13.96 -11.94 48.18
C PHE A 162 13.87 -12.69 49.53
N ASN A 163 13.72 -11.96 50.66
CA ASN A 163 13.64 -12.56 52.00
C ASN A 163 12.51 -13.58 52.09
N ASP A 164 11.33 -13.28 51.52
CA ASP A 164 10.17 -14.19 51.51
C ASP A 164 10.49 -15.50 50.75
N LYS A 165 11.31 -15.46 49.68
CA LYS A 165 11.75 -16.64 48.96
C LYS A 165 12.74 -17.49 49.74
N LEU A 166 13.71 -16.87 50.39
CA LEU A 166 14.69 -17.53 51.28
C LEU A 166 14.01 -18.20 52.45
N GLU A 167 13.05 -17.51 53.09
CA GLU A 167 12.24 -18.04 54.18
C GLU A 167 11.37 -19.21 53.71
N SER A 168 10.76 -19.10 52.52
CA SER A 168 9.99 -20.20 51.90
C SER A 168 10.87 -21.44 51.69
N LEU A 169 12.11 -21.29 51.23
CA LEU A 169 13.05 -22.40 51.07
C LEU A 169 13.41 -23.04 52.40
N ARG A 170 13.61 -22.24 53.45
CA ARG A 170 13.88 -22.71 54.81
C ARG A 170 12.72 -23.52 55.37
N LEU A 171 11.50 -23.06 55.20
CA LEU A 171 10.27 -23.75 55.64
C LEU A 171 10.05 -25.07 54.89
N LYS A 172 10.49 -25.17 53.60
CA LYS A 172 10.46 -26.40 52.80
C LYS A 172 11.58 -27.38 53.15
N GLY A 173 12.45 -27.06 54.14
CA GLY A 173 13.49 -27.93 54.65
C GLY A 173 14.81 -27.92 53.85
N TYR A 174 15.03 -26.90 52.99
CA TYR A 174 16.35 -26.73 52.38
C TYR A 174 17.32 -26.12 53.39
N VAL A 175 18.53 -26.68 53.46
CA VAL A 175 19.57 -26.31 54.43
C VAL A 175 20.55 -25.30 53.86
N ARG A 176 20.79 -25.35 52.54
CA ARG A 176 21.80 -24.51 51.86
C ARG A 176 21.25 -23.98 50.53
N ALA A 177 21.77 -22.81 50.16
CA ALA A 177 21.55 -22.25 48.83
C ALA A 177 22.86 -21.61 48.32
N PHE A 178 22.99 -21.47 47.01
CA PHE A 178 23.94 -20.53 46.42
C PHE A 178 23.27 -19.18 46.25
N VAL A 179 23.90 -18.15 46.72
CA VAL A 179 23.49 -16.75 46.55
C VAL A 179 24.65 -16.00 45.93
N ASP A 180 24.42 -15.53 44.71
CA ASP A 180 25.42 -14.86 43.89
C ASP A 180 26.71 -15.67 43.71
N GLY A 181 26.58 -17.01 43.60
CA GLY A 181 27.69 -17.93 43.41
C GLY A 181 28.38 -18.36 44.70
N VAL A 182 27.96 -17.90 45.88
CA VAL A 182 28.49 -18.25 47.16
C VAL A 182 27.52 -19.19 47.91
N MET A 183 28.01 -20.34 48.40
CA MET A 183 27.19 -21.24 49.18
C MET A 183 26.96 -20.70 50.58
N VAL A 184 25.69 -20.48 50.94
CA VAL A 184 25.26 -20.00 52.24
C VAL A 184 24.34 -21.00 52.93
N ARG A 185 24.28 -20.94 54.27
CA ARG A 185 23.30 -21.72 55.05
C ARG A 185 22.03 -20.89 55.22
N LEU A 186 20.87 -21.52 55.02
CA LEU A 186 19.57 -20.85 55.08
C LEU A 186 19.09 -20.63 56.55
N ASP A 187 19.77 -21.19 57.54
CA ASP A 187 19.55 -20.94 58.97
C ASP A 187 20.28 -19.65 59.48
N GLU A 188 21.18 -19.12 58.66
CA GLU A 188 21.87 -17.86 58.94
C GLU A 188 21.08 -16.67 58.35
N GLU A 189 21.32 -15.48 58.84
CA GLU A 189 20.67 -14.26 58.34
C GLU A 189 21.34 -13.79 57.06
N ILE A 190 20.59 -13.76 55.96
CA ILE A 190 21.09 -13.42 54.63
C ILE A 190 20.57 -12.04 54.25
N HIS A 191 21.44 -11.04 54.10
CA HIS A 191 21.09 -9.68 53.71
C HIS A 191 21.35 -9.43 52.26
N LEU A 192 20.27 -9.21 51.46
CA LEU A 192 20.35 -8.90 50.05
C LEU A 192 19.97 -7.46 49.74
N HIS A 193 20.75 -6.77 48.91
CA HIS A 193 20.49 -5.38 48.55
C HIS A 193 19.35 -5.27 47.53
N LYS A 194 18.28 -4.52 47.84
CA LYS A 194 17.10 -4.32 46.96
C LYS A 194 17.42 -3.79 45.56
N THR A 195 18.52 -3.06 45.40
CA THR A 195 18.91 -2.41 44.13
C THR A 195 19.88 -3.21 43.29
N LYS A 196 20.50 -4.26 43.86
CA LYS A 196 21.40 -5.15 43.13
C LYS A 196 20.64 -6.34 42.57
N LYS A 197 21.16 -6.92 41.51
CA LYS A 197 20.65 -8.13 40.93
C LYS A 197 21.23 -9.33 41.67
N HIS A 198 20.40 -10.30 41.97
CA HIS A 198 20.78 -11.48 42.73
C HIS A 198 20.38 -12.75 41.96
N THR A 199 21.17 -13.81 42.15
CA THR A 199 20.87 -15.18 41.70
C THR A 199 20.81 -16.08 42.92
N ILE A 200 19.71 -16.81 43.11
CA ILE A 200 19.49 -17.72 44.24
C ILE A 200 19.19 -19.11 43.73
N GLU A 201 19.97 -20.09 44.09
CA GLU A 201 19.84 -21.50 43.70
C GLU A 201 19.76 -22.35 44.95
N ALA A 202 18.65 -23.09 45.15
CA ALA A 202 18.51 -23.99 46.29
C ALA A 202 19.33 -25.26 46.07
N VAL A 203 20.11 -25.69 47.07
CA VAL A 203 20.82 -26.95 47.07
C VAL A 203 19.82 -28.05 47.41
N VAL A 204 19.45 -28.87 46.41
CA VAL A 204 18.48 -29.96 46.61
C VAL A 204 19.12 -31.20 47.19
N ASP A 205 20.26 -31.61 46.66
CA ASP A 205 21.02 -32.75 47.18
C ASP A 205 22.52 -32.70 46.79
N ARG A 206 23.36 -33.43 47.51
CA ARG A 206 24.78 -33.61 47.24
C ARG A 206 25.05 -35.11 47.18
N VAL A 207 25.36 -35.65 46.02
CA VAL A 207 25.39 -37.09 45.74
C VAL A 207 26.65 -37.43 44.96
N VAL A 208 27.14 -38.67 45.17
CA VAL A 208 28.20 -39.30 44.37
C VAL A 208 27.53 -40.17 43.31
N ILE A 209 27.99 -40.06 42.09
CA ILE A 209 27.45 -40.85 40.99
C ILE A 209 27.94 -42.28 41.09
N ASN A 210 27.01 -43.20 41.36
CA ASN A 210 27.21 -44.66 41.35
C ASN A 210 25.84 -45.33 41.12
N SER A 211 25.85 -46.62 40.83
CA SER A 211 24.64 -47.42 40.56
C SER A 211 23.66 -47.43 41.75
N GLU A 212 24.18 -47.44 43.00
CA GLU A 212 23.37 -47.45 44.21
C GLU A 212 22.60 -46.16 44.48
N ASN A 213 23.11 -45.06 43.99
CA ASN A 213 22.51 -43.68 44.14
C ASN A 213 21.54 -43.29 43.05
N SER A 214 21.30 -44.08 42.04
CA SER A 214 20.44 -43.75 40.90
C SER A 214 19.02 -43.30 41.32
N SER A 215 18.41 -44.00 42.27
CA SER A 215 17.09 -43.66 42.80
C SER A 215 17.09 -42.34 43.57
N ARG A 216 18.18 -42.03 44.31
CA ARG A 216 18.37 -40.80 45.05
C ARG A 216 18.58 -39.63 44.11
N ILE A 217 19.35 -39.81 43.03
CA ILE A 217 19.53 -38.82 41.95
C ILE A 217 18.20 -38.52 41.29
N ALA A 218 17.40 -39.56 40.96
CA ALA A 218 16.09 -39.39 40.34
C ALA A 218 15.16 -38.52 41.24
N SER A 219 15.05 -38.87 42.51
CA SER A 219 14.23 -38.09 43.46
C SER A 219 14.72 -36.65 43.65
N ALA A 220 16.02 -36.42 43.62
CA ALA A 220 16.59 -35.07 43.74
C ALA A 220 16.35 -34.24 42.48
N VAL A 221 16.44 -34.86 41.26
CA VAL A 221 16.15 -34.21 40.01
C VAL A 221 14.68 -33.82 39.92
N GLU A 222 13.76 -34.77 40.23
CA GLU A 222 12.32 -34.47 40.23
C GLU A 222 11.96 -33.36 41.20
N LYS A 223 12.56 -33.33 42.37
CA LYS A 223 12.37 -32.31 43.39
C LYS A 223 12.93 -30.95 42.92
N ALA A 224 14.11 -30.97 42.26
CA ALA A 224 14.70 -29.74 41.71
C ALA A 224 13.84 -29.14 40.61
N LEU A 225 13.42 -29.97 39.65
CA LEU A 225 12.55 -29.56 38.54
C LEU A 225 11.20 -28.97 39.02
N LYS A 226 10.61 -29.62 40.01
CA LYS A 226 9.36 -29.10 40.64
C LYS A 226 9.54 -27.77 41.34
N GLU A 227 10.65 -27.59 42.05
CA GLU A 227 10.88 -26.33 42.81
C GLU A 227 11.25 -25.17 41.91
N SER A 228 11.96 -25.40 40.83
CA SER A 228 12.43 -24.38 39.87
C SER A 228 11.54 -24.25 38.62
N TYR A 229 10.36 -24.88 38.63
CA TYR A 229 9.46 -24.88 37.46
C TYR A 229 10.10 -25.42 36.17
N GLY A 230 10.79 -26.57 36.28
CA GLY A 230 11.32 -27.31 35.10
C GLY A 230 12.77 -27.02 34.74
N GLU A 231 13.51 -26.28 35.56
CA GLU A 231 14.95 -26.04 35.35
C GLU A 231 15.78 -26.65 36.47
N LEU A 232 16.98 -27.17 36.17
CA LEU A 232 17.94 -27.54 37.21
C LEU A 232 19.38 -27.32 36.74
N GLU A 233 20.27 -27.10 37.69
CA GLU A 233 21.72 -27.07 37.46
C GLU A 233 22.41 -28.17 38.26
N VAL A 234 23.40 -28.79 37.62
CA VAL A 234 24.25 -29.78 38.24
C VAL A 234 25.67 -29.22 38.29
N GLU A 235 26.20 -29.05 39.48
CA GLU A 235 27.58 -28.64 39.69
C GLU A 235 28.42 -29.93 40.00
N ILE A 236 29.39 -30.21 39.10
CA ILE A 236 30.31 -31.34 39.21
C ILE A 236 31.58 -30.84 39.92
N LEU A 237 31.85 -31.37 41.09
CA LEU A 237 33.04 -30.98 41.88
C LEU A 237 34.25 -31.74 41.33
N GLN A 238 35.36 -31.01 41.12
CA GLN A 238 36.63 -31.55 40.68
C GLN A 238 37.68 -31.41 41.80
N ASP A 239 38.49 -32.42 42.03
CA ASP A 239 39.45 -32.46 43.14
C ASP A 239 40.70 -31.63 42.82
N ASN A 240 40.90 -30.72 42.10
CA ASN A 240 42.03 -29.79 41.84
C ASN A 240 41.75 -28.85 40.65
N ALA A 241 40.47 -28.72 40.27
CA ALA A 241 40.09 -27.82 39.21
C ALA A 241 38.75 -27.08 39.56
N PRO A 242 38.42 -25.99 38.89
CA PRO A 242 37.12 -25.34 39.08
C PRO A 242 35.96 -26.29 38.79
N SER A 243 34.89 -26.22 39.57
CA SER A 243 33.67 -27.01 39.36
C SER A 243 33.05 -26.74 37.99
N ILE A 244 32.50 -27.79 37.34
CA ILE A 244 31.80 -27.66 36.07
C ILE A 244 30.31 -27.63 36.33
N ARG A 245 29.60 -26.56 35.89
CA ARG A 245 28.15 -26.47 35.95
C ARG A 245 27.50 -26.87 34.66
N LYS A 246 26.55 -27.83 34.69
CA LYS A 246 25.68 -28.20 33.58
C LYS A 246 24.25 -27.77 33.90
N HIS A 247 23.62 -27.12 32.94
CA HIS A 247 22.22 -26.70 33.03
C HIS A 247 21.32 -27.68 32.29
N TYR A 248 20.20 -28.07 32.87
CA TYR A 248 19.17 -28.91 32.27
C TYR A 248 17.81 -28.25 32.42
N SER A 249 16.91 -28.54 31.48
CA SER A 249 15.56 -27.94 31.49
C SER A 249 14.56 -28.89 30.83
N GLU A 250 13.39 -29.04 31.46
CA GLU A 250 12.21 -29.63 30.83
C GLU A 250 11.58 -28.69 29.78
N HIS A 251 11.83 -27.39 29.89
CA HIS A 251 11.41 -26.43 28.90
C HIS A 251 12.43 -26.33 27.78
N LYS A 252 11.99 -25.81 26.65
CA LYS A 252 12.87 -25.52 25.50
C LYS A 252 14.00 -24.57 25.93
N ALA A 253 15.24 -24.99 25.86
CA ALA A 253 16.39 -24.18 26.28
C ALA A 253 17.59 -24.38 25.35
N CYS A 254 18.42 -23.36 25.23
CA CYS A 254 19.73 -23.45 24.62
C CYS A 254 20.78 -23.69 25.70
N PHE A 255 21.39 -24.87 25.67
CA PHE A 255 22.40 -25.25 26.68
C PHE A 255 23.68 -24.42 26.57
N LYS A 256 24.05 -23.96 25.38
CA LYS A 256 25.25 -23.16 25.14
C LYS A 256 25.11 -21.72 25.65
N CYS A 257 23.98 -21.07 25.37
CA CYS A 257 23.72 -19.69 25.76
C CYS A 257 23.00 -19.56 27.10
N LYS A 258 22.57 -20.67 27.71
CA LYS A 258 21.78 -20.72 28.96
C LYS A 258 20.51 -19.87 28.92
N MET A 259 19.82 -19.90 27.78
CA MET A 259 18.58 -19.16 27.55
C MET A 259 17.41 -20.11 27.46
N SER A 260 16.37 -19.90 28.25
CA SER A 260 15.10 -20.63 28.19
C SER A 260 14.15 -19.95 27.19
N PHE A 261 13.35 -20.72 26.50
CA PHE A 261 12.40 -20.26 25.48
C PHE A 261 10.99 -20.72 25.84
N GLU A 262 10.02 -19.85 25.61
CA GLU A 262 8.60 -20.19 25.75
C GLU A 262 8.17 -21.20 24.67
N GLU A 263 7.10 -21.95 24.95
CA GLU A 263 6.46 -22.77 23.93
C GLU A 263 5.97 -21.93 22.75
N LEU A 264 6.11 -22.50 21.57
CA LEU A 264 5.68 -21.84 20.35
C LEU A 264 4.16 -21.89 20.22
N GLU A 265 3.55 -20.73 20.22
CA GLU A 265 2.13 -20.55 19.94
C GLU A 265 1.95 -19.74 18.64
N PRO A 266 0.81 -19.80 17.95
CA PRO A 266 0.54 -18.96 16.78
C PRO A 266 0.71 -17.46 17.06
N LEU A 267 0.46 -17.01 18.32
CA LEU A 267 0.69 -15.64 18.75
C LEU A 267 2.17 -15.26 18.82
N SER A 268 3.09 -16.22 19.01
CA SER A 268 4.54 -15.99 18.97
C SER A 268 5.04 -15.53 17.59
N PHE A 269 4.27 -15.79 16.54
CA PHE A 269 4.54 -15.37 15.17
C PHE A 269 3.64 -14.22 14.70
N SER A 270 2.88 -13.59 15.59
CA SER A 270 2.03 -12.45 15.25
C SER A 270 2.75 -11.14 15.53
N PHE A 271 3.02 -10.37 14.48
CA PHE A 271 3.55 -9.01 14.65
C PHE A 271 2.51 -7.99 15.16
N ASN A 272 1.25 -8.40 15.30
CA ASN A 272 0.18 -7.61 15.92
C ASN A 272 0.03 -7.90 17.42
N SER A 273 0.70 -8.94 17.93
CA SER A 273 0.69 -9.32 19.34
C SER A 273 2.00 -8.95 20.02
N PRO A 274 2.00 -8.42 21.25
CA PRO A 274 3.21 -8.17 22.03
C PRO A 274 4.08 -9.42 22.22
N LYS A 275 3.47 -10.62 22.15
CA LYS A 275 4.16 -11.90 22.29
C LYS A 275 5.14 -12.17 21.14
N GLY A 276 4.76 -11.82 19.91
CA GLY A 276 5.57 -12.06 18.71
C GLY A 276 6.21 -10.81 18.09
N ALA A 277 5.67 -9.63 18.35
CA ALA A 277 6.12 -8.39 17.75
C ALA A 277 7.54 -7.98 18.19
N CYS A 278 8.34 -7.48 17.25
CA CYS A 278 9.62 -6.85 17.57
C CYS A 278 9.40 -5.68 18.53
N GLU A 279 10.04 -5.70 19.69
CA GLU A 279 9.89 -4.69 20.74
C GLU A 279 10.34 -3.29 20.29
N SER A 280 11.33 -3.24 19.40
CA SER A 280 11.94 -2.01 18.91
C SER A 280 11.05 -1.22 17.96
N CYS A 281 10.26 -1.88 17.10
CA CYS A 281 9.33 -1.26 16.13
C CYS A 281 7.86 -1.61 16.39
N LEU A 282 7.55 -2.31 17.47
CA LEU A 282 6.19 -2.74 17.82
C LEU A 282 5.46 -3.47 16.67
N GLY A 283 6.20 -4.28 15.90
CA GLY A 283 5.65 -5.04 14.78
C GLY A 283 5.46 -4.28 13.47
N LEU A 284 5.89 -3.04 13.38
CA LEU A 284 5.77 -2.24 12.14
C LEU A 284 6.83 -2.61 11.09
N GLY A 285 7.99 -3.12 11.50
CA GLY A 285 9.13 -3.40 10.60
C GLY A 285 9.96 -2.16 10.27
N THR A 286 9.41 -0.99 10.50
CA THR A 286 10.01 0.32 10.21
C THR A 286 9.91 1.22 11.44
N LYS A 287 10.71 2.27 11.45
CA LYS A 287 10.67 3.34 12.44
C LYS A 287 10.72 4.68 11.75
N PHE A 288 9.90 5.61 12.21
CA PHE A 288 10.05 7.00 11.81
C PHE A 288 11.28 7.59 12.49
N SER A 289 12.20 8.12 11.69
CA SER A 289 13.39 8.82 12.13
C SER A 289 13.55 10.09 11.33
N LEU A 290 14.22 11.07 11.91
CA LEU A 290 14.58 12.28 11.19
C LEU A 290 15.45 11.94 9.98
N ASP A 291 15.14 12.53 8.86
CA ASP A 291 15.87 12.36 7.61
C ASP A 291 16.78 13.57 7.39
N ILE A 292 18.06 13.34 7.48
CA ILE A 292 19.08 14.40 7.35
C ILE A 292 18.93 15.11 5.98
N SER A 293 18.61 14.40 4.91
CA SER A 293 18.42 15.00 3.58
C SER A 293 17.23 15.94 3.47
N LYS A 294 16.23 15.76 4.34
CA LYS A 294 15.07 16.65 4.45
C LYS A 294 15.33 17.85 5.35
N ILE A 295 16.23 17.71 6.31
CA ILE A 295 16.60 18.72 7.30
C ILE A 295 17.66 19.67 6.76
N LEU A 296 18.62 19.11 6.03
CA LEU A 296 19.83 19.80 5.56
C LEU A 296 19.95 19.65 4.05
N ASP A 297 20.13 20.77 3.34
CA ASP A 297 20.56 20.78 1.96
C ASP A 297 22.11 20.91 1.90
N PRO A 298 22.82 19.83 1.53
CA PRO A 298 24.27 19.82 1.59
C PRO A 298 24.96 20.71 0.58
N ASN A 299 24.24 21.21 -0.44
CA ASN A 299 24.77 22.01 -1.55
C ASN A 299 24.39 23.51 -1.45
N THR A 300 23.62 23.88 -0.45
CA THR A 300 23.27 25.28 -0.17
C THR A 300 24.20 25.83 0.90
N PRO A 301 24.74 27.08 0.78
CA PRO A 301 25.51 27.73 1.83
C PRO A 301 24.76 27.75 3.17
N LEU A 302 25.49 27.54 4.27
CA LEU A 302 24.88 27.45 5.60
C LEU A 302 24.12 28.70 5.99
N ASN A 303 24.58 29.89 5.60
CA ASN A 303 23.90 31.17 5.85
C ASN A 303 22.70 31.46 4.94
N GLN A 304 22.48 30.65 3.87
CA GLN A 304 21.36 30.79 2.93
C GLN A 304 20.23 29.81 3.18
N GLY A 305 20.14 29.27 4.40
CA GLY A 305 19.01 28.37 4.78
C GLY A 305 19.22 26.90 4.48
N ALA A 306 20.47 26.44 4.36
CA ALA A 306 20.80 25.01 4.21
C ALA A 306 20.11 24.14 5.26
N ILE A 307 19.98 24.63 6.49
CA ILE A 307 19.36 23.91 7.61
C ILE A 307 17.89 24.31 7.76
N LYS A 308 17.02 23.59 7.09
CA LYS A 308 15.58 23.93 6.98
C LYS A 308 14.84 24.01 8.31
N VAL A 309 15.20 23.15 9.26
CA VAL A 309 14.57 23.09 10.59
C VAL A 309 14.83 24.37 11.39
N ILE A 310 16.04 24.90 11.38
CA ILE A 310 16.44 26.08 12.15
C ILE A 310 15.82 27.36 11.54
N PHE A 311 15.80 27.46 10.20
CA PHE A 311 15.35 28.66 9.51
C PHE A 311 13.85 28.71 9.21
N GLY A 312 13.11 27.59 9.43
CA GLY A 312 11.68 27.49 9.10
C GLY A 312 10.71 28.01 10.17
N TYR A 313 10.90 27.66 11.44
CA TYR A 313 9.85 27.79 12.48
C TYR A 313 10.16 28.72 13.67
N ASN A 314 11.41 28.92 14.07
CA ASN A 314 11.76 29.82 15.17
C ASN A 314 13.09 30.53 14.88
N ARG A 315 13.03 31.42 13.91
CA ARG A 315 14.20 32.07 13.25
C ARG A 315 15.19 32.77 14.17
N SER A 316 14.78 33.19 15.37
CA SER A 316 15.68 34.02 16.17
C SER A 316 16.52 33.26 17.18
N TYR A 317 15.98 32.26 17.88
CA TYR A 317 16.73 31.58 18.93
C TYR A 317 17.75 30.57 18.41
N TYR A 318 17.28 29.60 17.62
CA TYR A 318 18.17 28.53 17.10
C TYR A 318 19.11 29.03 16.00
N ALA A 319 18.72 30.06 15.25
CA ALA A 319 19.59 30.70 14.27
C ALA A 319 20.78 31.40 14.94
N GLN A 320 20.53 32.19 16.02
CA GLN A 320 21.60 32.85 16.76
C GLN A 320 22.49 31.86 17.53
N MET A 321 21.90 30.78 18.04
CA MET A 321 22.62 29.67 18.63
C MET A 321 23.52 28.95 17.60
N PHE A 322 23.04 28.75 16.37
CA PHE A 322 23.81 28.19 15.27
C PHE A 322 24.96 29.13 14.82
N GLU A 323 24.69 30.44 14.69
CA GLU A 323 25.73 31.43 14.38
C GLU A 323 26.82 31.41 15.43
N GLY A 324 26.48 31.44 16.72
CA GLY A 324 27.43 31.32 17.83
C GLY A 324 28.23 30.00 17.82
N PHE A 325 27.63 28.90 17.38
CA PHE A 325 28.33 27.63 17.20
C PHE A 325 29.35 27.70 16.05
N CYS A 326 28.99 28.29 14.93
CA CYS A 326 29.87 28.44 13.77
C CYS A 326 31.05 29.37 14.11
N GLU A 327 30.79 30.49 14.80
CA GLU A 327 31.82 31.42 15.25
C GLU A 327 32.82 30.75 16.19
N TYR A 328 32.35 30.01 17.20
CA TYR A 328 33.18 29.29 18.14
C TYR A 328 34.07 28.22 17.50
N ASN A 329 33.57 27.49 16.50
CA ASN A 329 34.29 26.39 15.85
C ASN A 329 35.03 26.85 14.57
N GLY A 330 35.04 28.16 14.26
CA GLY A 330 35.72 28.71 13.06
C GLY A 330 35.11 28.22 11.75
N ILE A 331 33.82 27.95 11.74
CA ILE A 331 33.10 27.48 10.54
C ILE A 331 32.62 28.67 9.71
N ASP A 332 33.09 28.80 8.49
CA ASP A 332 32.59 29.81 7.56
C ASP A 332 31.20 29.42 7.07
N THR A 333 30.20 30.21 7.43
CA THR A 333 28.80 29.98 7.05
C THR A 333 28.51 30.23 5.56
N ALA A 334 29.45 30.80 4.81
CA ALA A 334 29.34 30.93 3.36
C ALA A 334 29.62 29.60 2.63
N LEU A 335 30.24 28.62 3.31
CA LEU A 335 30.49 27.29 2.78
C LEU A 335 29.24 26.44 2.79
N CYS A 336 29.20 25.48 1.86
CA CYS A 336 28.19 24.42 1.86
C CYS A 336 28.58 23.30 2.86
N PHE A 337 27.60 22.52 3.35
CA PHE A 337 27.87 21.44 4.28
C PHE A 337 28.91 20.42 3.76
N ASN A 338 28.86 20.11 2.44
CA ASN A 338 29.83 19.21 1.82
C ASN A 338 31.27 19.75 1.72
N GLU A 339 31.48 21.06 1.93
CA GLU A 339 32.77 21.72 1.87
C GLU A 339 33.45 21.78 3.25
N LEU A 340 32.72 21.44 4.33
CA LEU A 340 33.21 21.32 5.68
C LEU A 340 34.04 20.05 5.84
N ASP A 341 35.00 20.06 6.75
CA ASP A 341 35.70 18.85 7.16
C ASP A 341 34.77 17.91 7.97
N LYS A 342 35.19 16.67 8.12
CA LYS A 342 34.36 15.65 8.73
C LYS A 342 34.07 15.90 10.22
N GLU A 343 35.02 16.50 10.95
CA GLU A 343 34.85 16.84 12.36
C GLU A 343 33.81 17.96 12.52
N GLN A 344 33.86 18.97 11.65
CA GLN A 344 32.89 20.05 11.59
C GLN A 344 31.48 19.54 11.20
N GLN A 345 31.39 18.63 10.21
CA GLN A 345 30.13 17.99 9.80
C GLN A 345 29.50 17.21 10.96
N ASP A 346 30.28 16.38 11.66
CA ASP A 346 29.80 15.57 12.77
C ASP A 346 29.43 16.44 13.98
N ALA A 347 30.22 17.45 14.31
CA ALA A 347 29.91 18.40 15.38
C ALA A 347 28.64 19.21 15.08
N LEU A 348 28.42 19.58 13.83
CA LEU A 348 27.22 20.28 13.38
C LEU A 348 25.97 19.39 13.51
N LEU A 349 26.02 18.13 13.07
CA LEU A 349 24.91 17.20 13.06
C LEU A 349 24.56 16.65 14.46
N TYR A 350 25.56 16.16 15.17
CA TYR A 350 25.38 15.39 16.40
C TYR A 350 25.71 16.17 17.69
N GLY A 351 26.39 17.31 17.55
CA GLY A 351 26.88 18.10 18.67
C GLY A 351 28.18 17.54 19.24
N ASN A 352 28.98 18.45 19.80
CA ASN A 352 30.23 18.13 20.51
C ASN A 352 30.19 18.46 21.98
N GLY A 353 29.04 18.87 22.52
CA GLY A 353 28.84 19.28 23.92
C GLY A 353 29.46 20.63 24.31
N THR A 354 30.04 21.37 23.34
CA THR A 354 30.64 22.67 23.58
C THR A 354 29.59 23.67 24.03
N GLU A 355 29.88 24.39 25.12
CA GLU A 355 29.08 25.53 25.56
C GLU A 355 29.31 26.72 24.64
N ILE A 356 28.30 27.16 23.95
CA ILE A 356 28.31 28.31 23.07
C ILE A 356 27.63 29.52 23.72
N SER A 357 28.22 30.69 23.49
CA SER A 357 27.67 31.98 23.94
C SER A 357 26.98 32.66 22.74
N PHE A 358 25.75 33.09 22.91
CA PHE A 358 24.99 33.82 21.87
C PHE A 358 24.03 34.82 22.52
N HIS A 359 23.53 35.77 21.76
CA HIS A 359 22.59 36.77 22.27
C HIS A 359 21.19 36.47 21.80
N PHE A 360 20.22 36.46 22.68
CA PHE A 360 18.81 36.32 22.34
C PHE A 360 17.98 37.37 23.03
N LYS A 361 17.23 38.19 22.31
CA LYS A 361 16.43 39.32 22.83
C LYS A 361 17.26 40.23 23.73
N ASN A 362 18.46 40.60 23.29
CA ASN A 362 19.42 41.42 24.02
C ASN A 362 19.99 40.84 25.35
N SER A 363 19.76 39.56 25.63
CA SER A 363 20.32 38.87 26.77
C SER A 363 21.40 37.86 26.33
N PRO A 364 22.58 37.88 26.94
CA PRO A 364 23.61 36.88 26.67
C PRO A 364 23.20 35.54 27.28
N LEU A 365 23.26 34.49 26.47
CA LEU A 365 22.94 33.12 26.89
C LEU A 365 24.12 32.19 26.65
N LYS A 366 24.33 31.21 27.52
CA LYS A 366 25.26 30.11 27.35
C LYS A 366 24.45 28.79 27.30
N ARG A 367 24.64 28.00 26.26
CA ARG A 367 24.00 26.71 26.13
C ARG A 367 24.92 25.71 25.39
N PRO A 368 24.88 24.42 25.75
CA PRO A 368 25.62 23.40 25.00
C PRO A 368 25.02 23.19 23.60
N TRP A 369 25.88 23.08 22.62
CA TRP A 369 25.49 22.72 21.28
C TRP A 369 25.14 21.21 21.22
N LYS A 370 23.88 20.87 20.96
CA LYS A 370 23.37 19.49 20.93
C LYS A 370 23.38 18.86 19.55
N GLY A 371 23.76 19.62 18.52
CA GLY A 371 23.66 19.21 17.12
C GLY A 371 22.25 19.38 16.53
N ILE A 372 22.19 19.54 15.21
CA ILE A 372 20.95 19.81 14.46
C ILE A 372 19.91 18.70 14.66
N ILE A 373 20.35 17.44 14.72
CA ILE A 373 19.46 16.30 14.88
C ILE A 373 18.75 16.33 16.24
N GLN A 374 19.49 16.61 17.32
CA GLN A 374 18.90 16.68 18.66
C GLN A 374 18.02 17.93 18.82
N ILE A 375 18.42 19.05 18.22
CA ILE A 375 17.58 20.27 18.18
C ILE A 375 16.26 19.99 17.47
N ALA A 376 16.29 19.30 16.33
CA ALA A 376 15.11 18.90 15.61
C ALA A 376 14.20 17.98 16.45
N TYR A 377 14.77 17.03 17.21
CA TYR A 377 13.99 16.20 18.15
C TYR A 377 13.38 17.00 19.32
N ASP A 378 14.15 17.96 19.88
CA ASP A 378 13.66 18.80 20.97
C ASP A 378 12.49 19.68 20.50
N MET A 379 12.59 20.23 19.29
CA MET A 379 11.49 20.97 18.63
C MET A 379 10.26 20.11 18.39
N PHE A 380 10.45 18.81 18.10
CA PHE A 380 9.33 17.87 17.90
C PHE A 380 8.53 17.64 19.20
N LYS A 381 9.18 17.61 20.34
CA LYS A 381 8.48 17.52 21.63
C LYS A 381 7.60 18.73 21.93
N GLU A 382 7.97 19.88 21.42
CA GLU A 382 7.27 21.15 21.64
C GLU A 382 6.18 21.44 20.59
N GLN A 383 6.38 21.02 19.33
CA GLN A 383 5.50 21.33 18.20
C GLN A 383 5.15 20.04 17.42
N LYS A 384 3.88 19.73 17.32
CA LYS A 384 3.32 18.47 16.76
C LYS A 384 3.54 18.23 15.26
N ASP A 385 4.34 19.00 14.51
CA ASP A 385 4.34 18.99 13.04
C ASP A 385 5.73 18.94 12.39
N LEU A 386 6.52 17.90 12.74
CA LEU A 386 7.76 17.57 12.03
C LEU A 386 7.62 16.38 11.05
N SER A 387 6.40 16.00 10.71
CA SER A 387 6.14 14.88 9.77
C SER A 387 6.88 15.04 8.44
N ASP A 388 7.03 16.28 7.95
CA ASP A 388 7.70 16.60 6.69
C ASP A 388 9.22 16.33 6.71
N TYR A 389 9.83 16.31 7.89
CA TYR A 389 11.27 16.07 8.09
C TYR A 389 11.60 14.64 8.52
N MET A 390 10.59 13.80 8.70
CA MET A 390 10.77 12.40 9.04
C MET A 390 10.70 11.51 7.81
N SER A 391 11.39 10.41 7.84
CA SER A 391 11.23 9.31 6.90
C SER A 391 11.14 7.97 7.64
N GLU A 392 10.49 7.04 6.97
CA GLU A 392 10.32 5.69 7.43
C GLU A 392 11.58 4.89 7.10
N LYS A 393 12.34 4.45 8.12
CA LYS A 393 13.56 3.65 7.96
C LYS A 393 13.32 2.24 8.46
N THR A 394 13.92 1.26 7.80
CA THR A 394 13.86 -0.15 8.23
C THR A 394 14.36 -0.30 9.66
N CYS A 395 13.64 -1.03 10.49
CA CYS A 395 14.02 -1.30 11.88
C CYS A 395 15.33 -2.09 11.94
N SER A 396 16.34 -1.56 12.60
CA SER A 396 17.67 -2.19 12.75
C SER A 396 17.64 -3.50 13.54
N SER A 397 16.74 -3.62 14.53
CA SER A 397 16.63 -4.82 15.38
C SER A 397 16.06 -6.02 14.63
N CYS A 398 14.94 -5.87 13.94
CA CYS A 398 14.30 -6.96 13.20
C CYS A 398 14.59 -6.93 11.70
N LYS A 399 15.37 -5.98 11.19
CA LYS A 399 15.73 -5.81 9.76
C LYS A 399 14.49 -5.84 8.83
N GLY A 400 13.37 -5.26 9.29
CA GLY A 400 12.12 -5.22 8.53
C GLY A 400 11.18 -6.41 8.74
N HIS A 401 11.62 -7.49 9.39
CA HIS A 401 10.84 -8.73 9.52
C HIS A 401 9.74 -8.70 10.59
N ARG A 402 9.57 -7.59 11.33
CA ARG A 402 8.45 -7.31 12.25
C ARG A 402 8.39 -8.17 13.53
N LEU A 403 9.05 -9.32 13.59
CA LEU A 403 9.00 -10.29 14.68
C LEU A 403 10.21 -10.21 15.62
N LYS A 404 10.07 -10.80 16.82
CA LYS A 404 11.17 -11.00 17.78
C LYS A 404 12.21 -11.95 17.23
N ALA A 405 13.45 -11.84 17.72
CA ALA A 405 14.56 -12.71 17.30
C ALA A 405 14.27 -14.21 17.58
N SER A 406 13.62 -14.54 18.70
CA SER A 406 13.23 -15.91 19.05
C SER A 406 12.24 -16.53 18.05
N SER A 407 11.28 -15.73 17.52
CA SER A 407 10.35 -16.19 16.50
C SER A 407 11.01 -16.29 15.11
N LEU A 408 11.95 -15.36 14.81
CA LEU A 408 12.70 -15.37 13.54
C LEU A 408 13.73 -16.49 13.45
N SER A 409 14.09 -17.13 14.56
CA SER A 409 15.02 -18.28 14.59
C SER A 409 14.34 -19.62 14.36
N VAL A 410 13.01 -19.67 14.32
CA VAL A 410 12.26 -20.90 14.03
C VAL A 410 12.28 -21.19 12.53
N GLN A 411 12.44 -22.46 12.17
CA GLN A 411 12.50 -22.94 10.79
C GLN A 411 11.46 -24.02 10.52
N VAL A 412 10.96 -24.06 9.30
CA VAL A 412 10.13 -25.11 8.74
C VAL A 412 10.77 -25.54 7.43
N ALA A 413 11.14 -26.81 7.30
CA ALA A 413 11.89 -27.32 6.15
C ALA A 413 13.15 -26.48 5.83
N GLY A 414 13.88 -26.04 6.87
CA GLY A 414 15.09 -25.23 6.74
C GLY A 414 14.87 -23.75 6.43
N LEU A 415 13.64 -23.30 6.22
CA LEU A 415 13.32 -21.90 5.94
C LEU A 415 12.67 -21.20 7.15
N LYS A 416 13.04 -19.92 7.34
CA LYS A 416 12.48 -19.05 8.38
C LYS A 416 11.18 -18.40 7.89
N MET A 417 10.36 -17.93 8.84
CA MET A 417 9.19 -17.12 8.51
C MET A 417 9.54 -15.92 7.61
N ALA A 418 10.67 -15.28 7.86
CA ALA A 418 11.16 -14.15 7.07
C ALA A 418 11.39 -14.50 5.59
N ASP A 419 11.88 -15.72 5.32
CA ASP A 419 12.16 -16.18 3.95
C ASP A 419 10.87 -16.30 3.15
N PHE A 420 9.80 -16.89 3.74
CA PHE A 420 8.48 -16.98 3.10
C PHE A 420 7.84 -15.60 2.85
N LEU A 421 8.12 -14.63 3.71
CA LEU A 421 7.58 -13.27 3.56
C LEU A 421 8.33 -12.42 2.52
N THR A 422 9.60 -12.74 2.25
CA THR A 422 10.45 -11.98 1.33
C THR A 422 10.58 -12.60 -0.05
N LYS A 423 10.35 -13.91 -0.18
CA LYS A 423 10.34 -14.60 -1.46
C LYS A 423 9.13 -14.22 -2.32
N PRO A 424 9.28 -14.18 -3.67
CA PRO A 424 8.15 -14.08 -4.58
C PRO A 424 7.12 -15.19 -4.36
N ILE A 425 5.84 -14.87 -4.52
CA ILE A 425 4.72 -15.82 -4.38
C ILE A 425 4.91 -17.04 -5.30
N GLU A 426 5.47 -16.85 -6.49
CA GLU A 426 5.82 -17.93 -7.42
C GLU A 426 6.77 -18.96 -6.76
N GLU A 427 7.82 -18.50 -6.09
CA GLU A 427 8.76 -19.39 -5.37
C GLU A 427 8.11 -20.07 -4.16
N VAL A 428 7.28 -19.31 -3.43
CA VAL A 428 6.52 -19.85 -2.29
C VAL A 428 5.56 -20.94 -2.77
N TYR A 429 4.87 -20.73 -3.91
CA TYR A 429 4.01 -21.75 -4.52
C TYR A 429 4.79 -23.01 -4.88
N HIS A 430 5.90 -22.89 -5.60
CA HIS A 430 6.72 -24.07 -5.96
C HIS A 430 7.25 -24.80 -4.74
N PHE A 431 7.64 -24.09 -3.70
CA PHE A 431 8.09 -24.69 -2.45
C PHE A 431 7.00 -25.54 -1.77
N PHE A 432 5.79 -25.01 -1.60
CA PHE A 432 4.68 -25.74 -0.97
C PHE A 432 4.08 -26.83 -1.86
N ASN A 433 4.24 -26.72 -3.18
CA ASN A 433 3.78 -27.72 -4.15
C ASN A 433 4.70 -28.96 -4.23
N ASP A 434 5.91 -28.90 -3.69
CA ASP A 434 6.85 -30.02 -3.63
C ASP A 434 6.75 -30.73 -2.26
N PRO A 435 6.12 -31.91 -2.19
CA PRO A 435 5.95 -32.64 -0.94
C PRO A 435 7.26 -33.14 -0.31
N THR A 436 8.36 -33.18 -1.09
CA THR A 436 9.65 -33.65 -0.60
C THR A 436 10.22 -32.78 0.51
N HIS A 437 9.91 -31.48 0.51
CA HIS A 437 10.33 -30.56 1.56
C HIS A 437 9.80 -30.91 2.95
N PHE A 438 8.72 -31.68 3.05
CA PHE A 438 8.07 -32.05 4.30
C PHE A 438 8.26 -33.54 4.66
N SER A 439 9.15 -34.25 3.94
CA SER A 439 9.40 -35.70 4.16
C SER A 439 10.05 -35.99 5.52
N TYR A 440 10.70 -35.01 6.15
CA TYR A 440 11.37 -35.14 7.45
C TYR A 440 10.38 -35.19 8.64
N LEU A 441 9.12 -34.78 8.44
CA LEU A 441 8.10 -34.79 9.48
C LEU A 441 7.73 -36.20 9.88
N ASN A 442 7.57 -36.46 11.17
CA ASN A 442 7.05 -37.70 11.67
C ASN A 442 5.54 -37.87 11.38
N GLU A 443 4.99 -39.07 11.63
CA GLU A 443 3.58 -39.38 11.29
C GLU A 443 2.54 -38.52 12.04
N GLN A 444 2.84 -38.05 13.25
CA GLN A 444 1.97 -37.15 14.02
C GLN A 444 2.05 -35.72 13.46
N GLU A 445 3.25 -35.24 13.17
CA GLU A 445 3.48 -33.93 12.58
C GLU A 445 2.87 -33.83 11.19
N LYS A 446 2.97 -34.88 10.35
CA LYS A 446 2.31 -34.93 9.04
C LYS A 446 0.80 -34.76 9.16
N LYS A 447 0.15 -35.49 10.09
CA LYS A 447 -1.31 -35.33 10.31
C LYS A 447 -1.71 -33.93 10.73
N ILE A 448 -0.86 -33.20 11.44
CA ILE A 448 -1.10 -31.82 11.85
C ILE A 448 -0.80 -30.87 10.67
N ALA A 449 0.28 -31.08 9.94
CA ALA A 449 0.75 -30.19 8.87
C ALA A 449 -0.13 -30.28 7.60
N GLU A 450 -0.58 -31.48 7.23
CA GLU A 450 -1.27 -31.73 5.95
C GLU A 450 -2.46 -30.80 5.68
N PRO A 451 -3.44 -30.63 6.60
CA PRO A 451 -4.55 -29.70 6.38
C PRO A 451 -4.08 -28.25 6.28
N ILE A 452 -3.05 -27.85 7.03
CA ILE A 452 -2.50 -26.49 7.01
C ILE A 452 -1.78 -26.21 5.68
N LEU A 453 -0.96 -27.16 5.23
CA LEU A 453 -0.22 -27.09 3.96
C LEU A 453 -1.17 -26.99 2.77
N LYS A 454 -2.27 -27.74 2.79
CA LYS A 454 -3.32 -27.68 1.76
C LYS A 454 -3.91 -26.26 1.66
N GLU A 455 -4.30 -25.68 2.79
CA GLU A 455 -4.86 -24.34 2.83
C GLU A 455 -3.86 -23.26 2.36
N ILE A 456 -2.57 -23.38 2.74
CA ILE A 456 -1.52 -22.47 2.26
C ILE A 456 -1.36 -22.62 0.74
N LEU A 457 -1.24 -23.86 0.26
CA LEU A 457 -1.01 -24.14 -1.17
C LEU A 457 -2.15 -23.60 -2.03
N GLU A 458 -3.40 -23.84 -1.64
CA GLU A 458 -4.56 -23.36 -2.38
C GLU A 458 -4.59 -21.82 -2.47
N ARG A 459 -4.37 -21.10 -1.37
CA ARG A 459 -4.37 -19.64 -1.34
C ARG A 459 -3.19 -19.04 -2.12
N VAL A 460 -2.00 -19.63 -1.97
CA VAL A 460 -0.81 -19.18 -2.71
C VAL A 460 -0.98 -19.43 -4.21
N PHE A 461 -1.58 -20.59 -4.58
CA PHE A 461 -1.91 -20.89 -5.97
C PHE A 461 -2.85 -19.86 -6.58
N PHE A 462 -3.91 -19.43 -5.87
CA PHE A 462 -4.81 -18.41 -6.41
C PHE A 462 -4.11 -17.06 -6.65
N LEU A 463 -3.20 -16.66 -5.76
CA LEU A 463 -2.39 -15.46 -5.99
C LEU A 463 -1.47 -15.59 -7.21
N TYR A 464 -0.88 -16.76 -7.39
CA TYR A 464 -0.04 -17.06 -8.54
C TYR A 464 -0.86 -17.06 -9.85
N ASP A 465 -2.04 -17.69 -9.83
CA ASP A 465 -2.92 -17.84 -10.99
C ASP A 465 -3.52 -16.50 -11.47
N VAL A 466 -3.81 -15.56 -10.55
CA VAL A 466 -4.24 -14.20 -10.93
C VAL A 466 -3.09 -13.28 -11.40
N GLY A 467 -1.87 -13.84 -11.60
CA GLY A 467 -0.73 -13.10 -12.12
C GLY A 467 0.03 -12.26 -11.08
N LEU A 468 -0.09 -12.57 -9.79
CA LEU A 468 0.61 -11.87 -8.70
C LEU A 468 1.85 -12.63 -8.19
N GLY A 469 2.36 -13.57 -8.97
CA GLY A 469 3.52 -14.40 -8.60
C GLY A 469 4.79 -13.62 -8.25
N TYR A 470 4.95 -12.41 -8.80
CA TYR A 470 6.09 -11.54 -8.53
C TYR A 470 6.02 -10.79 -7.18
N LEU A 471 4.83 -10.70 -6.56
CA LEU A 471 4.68 -10.06 -5.25
C LEU A 471 5.26 -10.93 -4.14
N THR A 472 5.55 -10.30 -3.00
CA THR A 472 5.95 -11.01 -1.78
C THR A 472 4.83 -10.96 -0.74
N LEU A 473 4.70 -12.01 0.09
CA LEU A 473 3.68 -12.07 1.14
C LEU A 473 3.88 -10.96 2.20
N GLY A 474 5.13 -10.53 2.42
CA GLY A 474 5.46 -9.46 3.37
C GLY A 474 5.25 -8.06 2.85
N ARG A 475 4.88 -7.87 1.56
CA ARG A 475 4.70 -6.53 0.97
C ARG A 475 3.59 -5.77 1.68
N ASP A 476 3.91 -4.53 2.06
CA ASP A 476 2.99 -3.63 2.75
C ASP A 476 1.81 -3.24 1.84
N ALA A 477 0.59 -3.36 2.35
CA ALA A 477 -0.63 -3.04 1.61
C ALA A 477 -0.69 -1.60 1.08
N ARG A 478 -0.02 -0.66 1.74
CA ARG A 478 0.07 0.76 1.30
C ARG A 478 0.86 0.95 0.00
N THR A 479 1.71 -0.03 -0.35
CA THR A 479 2.58 0.01 -1.55
C THR A 479 2.01 -0.74 -2.75
N ILE A 480 0.84 -1.34 -2.59
CA ILE A 480 0.15 -2.14 -3.60
C ILE A 480 -0.67 -1.21 -4.48
N SER A 481 -0.60 -1.39 -5.80
CA SER A 481 -1.44 -0.66 -6.75
C SER A 481 -2.93 -1.05 -6.63
N GLY A 482 -3.83 -0.22 -7.17
CA GLY A 482 -5.27 -0.50 -7.17
C GLY A 482 -5.62 -1.85 -7.80
N GLY A 483 -5.08 -2.13 -8.98
CA GLY A 483 -5.29 -3.39 -9.69
C GLY A 483 -4.68 -4.61 -8.96
N GLU A 484 -3.49 -4.48 -8.35
CA GLU A 484 -2.92 -5.54 -7.51
C GLU A 484 -3.80 -5.83 -6.30
N SER A 485 -4.31 -4.78 -5.63
CA SER A 485 -5.20 -4.92 -4.47
C SER A 485 -6.51 -5.63 -4.83
N GLN A 486 -7.10 -5.30 -5.97
CA GLN A 486 -8.30 -5.94 -6.46
C GLN A 486 -8.08 -7.43 -6.75
N ARG A 487 -6.97 -7.78 -7.42
CA ARG A 487 -6.62 -9.18 -7.69
C ARG A 487 -6.34 -9.99 -6.42
N ILE A 488 -5.70 -9.37 -5.41
CA ILE A 488 -5.53 -10.01 -4.09
C ILE A 488 -6.90 -10.35 -3.49
N ARG A 489 -7.89 -9.45 -3.60
CA ARG A 489 -9.25 -9.70 -3.11
C ARG A 489 -9.95 -10.80 -3.93
N ILE A 490 -9.82 -10.79 -5.26
CA ILE A 490 -10.35 -11.87 -6.11
C ILE A 490 -9.76 -13.21 -5.67
N ALA A 491 -8.44 -13.31 -5.51
CA ALA A 491 -7.77 -14.52 -5.07
C ALA A 491 -8.26 -14.99 -3.68
N SER A 492 -8.41 -14.06 -2.73
CA SER A 492 -8.94 -14.34 -1.40
C SER A 492 -10.39 -14.84 -1.44
N GLN A 493 -11.25 -14.23 -2.27
CA GLN A 493 -12.66 -14.66 -2.40
C GLN A 493 -12.79 -16.02 -3.08
N ILE A 494 -11.97 -16.32 -4.07
CA ILE A 494 -11.95 -17.66 -4.72
C ILE A 494 -11.52 -18.72 -3.70
N GLY A 495 -10.54 -18.39 -2.85
CA GLY A 495 -10.09 -19.26 -1.75
C GLY A 495 -11.14 -19.52 -0.68
N SER A 496 -12.16 -18.65 -0.55
CA SER A 496 -13.26 -18.87 0.41
C SER A 496 -14.20 -20.03 0.04
N GLY A 497 -14.12 -20.52 -1.21
CA GLY A 497 -14.92 -21.67 -1.68
C GLY A 497 -16.42 -21.42 -1.77
N LEU A 498 -16.89 -20.18 -1.72
CA LEU A 498 -18.31 -19.83 -1.78
C LEU A 498 -18.95 -20.23 -3.13
N THR A 499 -20.15 -20.79 -3.08
CA THR A 499 -20.92 -21.23 -4.24
C THR A 499 -22.34 -20.63 -4.22
N GLY A 500 -22.94 -20.46 -5.40
CA GLY A 500 -24.29 -19.90 -5.51
C GLY A 500 -24.37 -18.39 -5.22
N VAL A 501 -23.27 -17.68 -5.33
CA VAL A 501 -23.13 -16.24 -5.02
C VAL A 501 -23.11 -15.43 -6.32
N LEU A 502 -23.61 -14.20 -6.26
CA LEU A 502 -23.43 -13.19 -7.29
C LEU A 502 -22.17 -12.36 -6.98
N TYR A 503 -21.15 -12.49 -7.81
CA TYR A 503 -19.98 -11.62 -7.75
C TYR A 503 -20.14 -10.45 -8.70
N VAL A 504 -19.93 -9.24 -8.21
CA VAL A 504 -19.92 -8.00 -9.01
C VAL A 504 -18.52 -7.41 -8.95
N LEU A 505 -17.85 -7.34 -10.11
CA LEU A 505 -16.46 -6.88 -10.22
C LEU A 505 -16.40 -5.60 -11.06
N ASP A 506 -15.57 -4.64 -10.62
CA ASP A 506 -15.35 -3.37 -11.31
C ASP A 506 -13.98 -3.39 -11.99
N GLU A 507 -13.96 -3.49 -13.32
CA GLU A 507 -12.79 -3.42 -14.18
C GLU A 507 -11.57 -4.24 -13.67
N PRO A 508 -11.70 -5.54 -13.46
CA PRO A 508 -10.64 -6.35 -12.86
C PRO A 508 -9.39 -6.51 -13.74
N SER A 509 -9.44 -6.17 -15.03
CA SER A 509 -8.32 -6.18 -15.98
C SER A 509 -7.41 -4.95 -15.86
N ILE A 510 -7.74 -3.96 -15.04
CA ILE A 510 -6.99 -2.71 -14.93
C ILE A 510 -5.51 -2.94 -14.60
N GLY A 511 -4.63 -2.23 -15.33
CA GLY A 511 -3.18 -2.28 -15.13
C GLY A 511 -2.57 -3.64 -15.46
N LEU A 512 -3.31 -4.49 -16.18
CA LEU A 512 -2.83 -5.77 -16.66
C LEU A 512 -2.26 -5.69 -18.06
N HIS A 513 -1.16 -6.40 -18.26
CA HIS A 513 -0.71 -6.75 -19.58
C HIS A 513 -1.61 -7.89 -20.13
N GLU A 514 -1.81 -7.93 -21.46
CA GLU A 514 -2.64 -8.95 -22.14
C GLU A 514 -2.33 -10.40 -21.70
N LYS A 515 -1.06 -10.71 -21.44
CA LYS A 515 -0.61 -12.01 -20.90
C LYS A 515 -1.30 -12.33 -19.56
N ASP A 516 -1.44 -11.33 -18.71
CA ASP A 516 -1.98 -11.49 -17.35
C ASP A 516 -3.52 -11.41 -17.37
N THR A 517 -4.12 -10.66 -18.31
CA THR A 517 -5.57 -10.61 -18.56
C THR A 517 -6.12 -12.00 -18.87
N LEU A 518 -5.46 -12.77 -19.71
CA LEU A 518 -5.88 -14.15 -20.02
C LEU A 518 -5.85 -15.07 -18.80
N LYS A 519 -4.88 -14.93 -17.90
CA LYS A 519 -4.85 -15.66 -16.64
C LYS A 519 -6.03 -15.29 -15.75
N LEU A 520 -6.29 -14.00 -15.61
CA LEU A 520 -7.43 -13.49 -14.83
C LEU A 520 -8.76 -14.05 -15.37
N ILE A 521 -8.97 -14.03 -16.69
CA ILE A 521 -10.18 -14.59 -17.33
C ILE A 521 -10.35 -16.07 -16.96
N ASN A 522 -9.28 -16.86 -17.02
CA ASN A 522 -9.33 -18.28 -16.64
C ASN A 522 -9.71 -18.44 -15.16
N THR A 523 -9.17 -17.62 -14.29
CA THR A 523 -9.48 -17.62 -12.85
C THR A 523 -10.94 -17.26 -12.59
N LEU A 524 -11.49 -16.25 -13.30
CA LEU A 524 -12.91 -15.89 -13.24
C LEU A 524 -13.81 -17.02 -13.77
N ARG A 525 -13.39 -17.68 -14.83
CA ARG A 525 -14.07 -18.88 -15.36
C ARG A 525 -14.12 -20.02 -14.34
N ASN A 526 -13.03 -20.24 -13.60
CA ASN A 526 -12.98 -21.25 -12.56
C ASN A 526 -13.95 -20.90 -11.40
N LEU A 527 -14.05 -19.61 -11.06
CA LEU A 527 -15.03 -19.14 -10.06
C LEU A 527 -16.48 -19.35 -10.55
N GLN A 528 -16.77 -19.07 -11.82
CA GLN A 528 -18.07 -19.29 -12.44
C GLN A 528 -18.44 -20.78 -12.47
N LYS A 529 -17.50 -21.68 -12.83
CA LYS A 529 -17.72 -23.14 -12.87
C LYS A 529 -18.10 -23.75 -11.52
N LYS A 530 -17.78 -23.08 -10.40
CA LYS A 530 -18.23 -23.48 -9.07
C LYS A 530 -19.71 -23.18 -8.80
N GLY A 531 -20.47 -22.73 -9.80
CA GLY A 531 -21.90 -22.42 -9.67
C GLY A 531 -22.19 -20.99 -9.24
N ASN A 532 -21.27 -20.06 -9.50
CA ASN A 532 -21.46 -18.64 -9.20
C ASN A 532 -21.88 -17.86 -10.46
N THR A 533 -22.59 -16.76 -10.23
CA THR A 533 -22.90 -15.78 -11.27
C THR A 533 -21.89 -14.65 -11.19
N LEU A 534 -21.23 -14.31 -12.31
CA LEU A 534 -20.27 -13.22 -12.36
C LEU A 534 -20.82 -12.08 -13.22
N ILE A 535 -20.90 -10.88 -12.64
CA ILE A 535 -21.14 -9.63 -13.40
C ILE A 535 -19.87 -8.81 -13.34
N VAL A 536 -19.28 -8.53 -14.47
CA VAL A 536 -18.03 -7.80 -14.61
C VAL A 536 -18.28 -6.54 -15.43
N VAL A 537 -18.05 -5.38 -14.84
CA VAL A 537 -18.04 -4.11 -15.56
C VAL A 537 -16.69 -4.03 -16.26
N GLU A 538 -16.67 -4.00 -17.60
CA GLU A 538 -15.41 -4.08 -18.36
C GLU A 538 -15.44 -3.37 -19.70
N HIS A 539 -14.22 -2.98 -20.14
CA HIS A 539 -13.96 -2.36 -21.43
C HIS A 539 -12.89 -3.11 -22.24
N ASP A 540 -12.24 -4.09 -21.64
CA ASP A 540 -11.19 -4.87 -22.27
C ASP A 540 -11.75 -5.80 -23.36
N LYS A 541 -11.12 -5.80 -24.56
CA LYS A 541 -11.57 -6.59 -25.72
C LYS A 541 -11.60 -8.08 -25.45
N GLU A 542 -10.55 -8.61 -24.81
CA GLU A 542 -10.42 -10.04 -24.57
C GLU A 542 -11.40 -10.50 -23.50
N THR A 543 -11.62 -9.72 -22.46
CA THR A 543 -12.61 -10.02 -21.42
C THR A 543 -14.03 -10.05 -21.99
N ILE A 544 -14.40 -9.09 -22.87
CA ILE A 544 -15.71 -9.06 -23.51
C ILE A 544 -15.86 -10.27 -24.45
N LYS A 545 -14.86 -10.61 -25.26
CA LYS A 545 -14.90 -11.78 -26.17
C LYS A 545 -15.06 -13.12 -25.43
N HIS A 546 -14.57 -13.22 -24.22
CA HIS A 546 -14.65 -14.42 -23.40
C HIS A 546 -15.91 -14.47 -22.50
N ALA A 547 -16.82 -13.51 -22.56
CA ALA A 547 -18.08 -13.53 -21.83
C ALA A 547 -19.07 -14.55 -22.42
N ASP A 548 -19.99 -15.06 -21.57
CA ASP A 548 -21.12 -15.86 -22.04
C ASP A 548 -22.27 -14.95 -22.47
N PHE A 549 -22.46 -13.85 -21.75
CA PHE A 549 -23.53 -12.88 -21.96
C PHE A 549 -22.97 -11.45 -21.80
N VAL A 550 -23.40 -10.55 -22.67
CA VAL A 550 -22.98 -9.15 -22.66
C VAL A 550 -24.19 -8.24 -22.56
N VAL A 551 -24.09 -7.23 -21.73
CA VAL A 551 -25.05 -6.13 -21.63
C VAL A 551 -24.32 -4.85 -21.97
N ASP A 552 -24.70 -4.21 -23.08
CA ASP A 552 -24.13 -2.93 -23.51
C ASP A 552 -25.07 -1.80 -23.13
N ILE A 553 -24.54 -0.82 -22.36
CA ILE A 553 -25.31 0.29 -21.79
C ILE A 553 -24.90 1.60 -22.44
N GLY A 554 -25.87 2.32 -22.98
CA GLY A 554 -25.65 3.52 -23.75
C GLY A 554 -26.92 4.31 -23.97
N PRO A 555 -27.10 4.89 -25.19
CA PRO A 555 -26.16 4.95 -26.32
C PRO A 555 -24.97 5.92 -26.12
N LYS A 556 -25.10 6.86 -25.18
CA LYS A 556 -24.06 7.85 -24.83
C LYS A 556 -23.87 7.90 -23.32
N ALA A 557 -23.15 8.89 -22.82
CA ALA A 557 -22.86 9.13 -21.42
C ALA A 557 -23.89 10.08 -20.75
N GLY A 558 -23.93 10.09 -19.41
CA GLY A 558 -24.75 10.98 -18.59
C GLY A 558 -26.25 10.88 -18.92
N ARG A 559 -26.91 12.02 -19.12
CA ARG A 559 -28.35 12.08 -19.44
C ARG A 559 -28.74 11.40 -20.75
N HIS A 560 -27.78 11.26 -21.66
CA HIS A 560 -27.97 10.59 -22.96
C HIS A 560 -27.67 9.10 -22.92
N GLY A 561 -27.24 8.60 -21.77
CA GLY A 561 -27.04 7.18 -21.46
C GLY A 561 -28.22 6.57 -20.72
N GLY A 562 -27.94 5.50 -19.99
CA GLY A 562 -28.89 4.86 -19.05
C GLY A 562 -29.88 3.92 -19.71
N GLU A 563 -29.67 3.49 -20.95
CA GLU A 563 -30.50 2.51 -21.65
C GLU A 563 -29.70 1.25 -21.97
N VAL A 564 -30.34 0.10 -22.00
CA VAL A 564 -29.73 -1.14 -22.50
C VAL A 564 -29.84 -1.12 -24.01
N VAL A 565 -28.70 -0.92 -24.71
CA VAL A 565 -28.66 -0.90 -26.19
C VAL A 565 -28.49 -2.28 -26.77
N PHE A 566 -27.94 -3.22 -25.97
CA PHE A 566 -27.84 -4.62 -26.35
C PHE A 566 -27.80 -5.51 -25.11
N SER A 567 -28.39 -6.68 -25.20
CA SER A 567 -28.27 -7.79 -24.24
C SER A 567 -28.36 -9.12 -24.96
N GLY A 568 -27.32 -9.97 -24.84
CA GLY A 568 -27.27 -11.24 -25.56
C GLY A 568 -25.89 -11.89 -25.53
N SER A 569 -25.70 -12.89 -26.40
CA SER A 569 -24.41 -13.56 -26.55
C SER A 569 -23.38 -12.67 -27.28
N VAL A 570 -22.08 -12.97 -27.07
CA VAL A 570 -21.00 -12.27 -27.78
C VAL A 570 -21.13 -12.42 -29.32
N LYS A 571 -21.62 -13.57 -29.79
CA LYS A 571 -21.84 -13.80 -31.24
C LYS A 571 -22.87 -12.83 -31.81
N ASP A 572 -23.97 -12.61 -31.10
CA ASP A 572 -25.02 -11.67 -31.52
C ASP A 572 -24.52 -10.21 -31.41
N LEU A 573 -23.72 -9.91 -30.39
CA LEU A 573 -23.08 -8.60 -30.24
C LEU A 573 -22.23 -8.23 -31.47
N LEU A 574 -21.38 -9.13 -31.94
CA LEU A 574 -20.46 -8.87 -33.05
C LEU A 574 -21.21 -8.63 -34.39
N GLN A 575 -22.47 -9.02 -34.53
CA GLN A 575 -23.31 -8.76 -35.69
C GLN A 575 -24.08 -7.43 -35.60
N ASN A 576 -23.99 -6.74 -34.49
CA ASN A 576 -24.75 -5.51 -34.27
C ASN A 576 -23.98 -4.27 -34.76
N ASN A 577 -24.67 -3.12 -34.86
CA ASN A 577 -24.13 -1.89 -35.47
C ASN A 577 -23.87 -0.76 -34.43
N HIS A 578 -23.94 -1.05 -33.12
CA HIS A 578 -23.60 -0.02 -32.14
C HIS A 578 -22.09 0.07 -31.86
N SER A 579 -21.67 1.14 -31.18
CA SER A 579 -20.28 1.52 -31.07
C SER A 579 -19.37 0.39 -30.57
N THR A 580 -19.74 -0.29 -29.48
CA THR A 580 -18.96 -1.40 -28.92
C THR A 580 -18.76 -2.53 -29.94
N ALA A 581 -19.83 -2.91 -30.63
CA ALA A 581 -19.78 -3.98 -31.64
C ALA A 581 -18.86 -3.63 -32.81
N LEU A 582 -18.93 -2.39 -33.32
CA LEU A 582 -18.09 -1.92 -34.44
C LEU A 582 -16.60 -1.93 -34.11
N TYR A 583 -16.19 -1.67 -32.84
CA TYR A 583 -14.80 -1.79 -32.46
C TYR A 583 -14.37 -3.25 -32.26
N LEU A 584 -15.25 -4.09 -31.69
CA LEU A 584 -14.93 -5.50 -31.45
C LEU A 584 -14.82 -6.33 -32.74
N ASN A 585 -15.65 -6.05 -33.75
CA ASN A 585 -15.61 -6.72 -35.04
C ASN A 585 -14.60 -6.13 -36.04
N GLY A 586 -13.90 -5.04 -35.63
CA GLY A 586 -12.84 -4.40 -36.42
C GLY A 586 -13.34 -3.47 -37.54
N THR A 587 -14.65 -3.23 -37.66
CA THR A 587 -15.21 -2.28 -38.61
C THR A 587 -14.77 -0.85 -38.31
N LYS A 588 -14.73 -0.47 -37.02
CA LYS A 588 -14.19 0.80 -36.53
C LYS A 588 -12.86 0.54 -35.85
N LYS A 589 -11.84 1.30 -36.23
CA LYS A 589 -10.48 1.17 -35.65
C LYS A 589 -10.05 2.50 -35.08
N ILE A 590 -9.23 2.43 -34.03
CA ILE A 590 -8.54 3.61 -33.49
C ILE A 590 -7.27 3.78 -34.31
N GLU A 591 -7.19 4.89 -35.04
CA GLU A 591 -6.08 5.19 -35.94
C GLU A 591 -5.30 6.40 -35.47
N ARG A 592 -4.00 6.38 -35.71
CA ARG A 592 -3.12 7.48 -35.42
C ARG A 592 -3.48 8.69 -36.29
N PRO A 593 -3.63 9.90 -35.72
CA PRO A 593 -3.76 11.11 -36.52
C PRO A 593 -2.55 11.32 -37.43
N LYS A 594 -2.77 11.73 -38.68
CA LYS A 594 -1.68 11.98 -39.63
C LYS A 594 -1.03 13.32 -39.29
N PHE A 595 0.20 13.32 -38.83
CA PHE A 595 1.05 14.50 -38.65
C PHE A 595 2.52 14.13 -38.87
N GLU A 596 3.33 15.13 -39.22
CA GLU A 596 4.76 14.95 -39.40
C GLU A 596 5.49 15.08 -38.07
N LEU A 597 6.32 14.10 -37.71
CA LEU A 597 7.22 14.23 -36.56
C LEU A 597 8.31 15.27 -36.83
N PRO A 598 8.82 15.97 -35.80
CA PRO A 598 9.96 16.87 -35.96
C PRO A 598 11.17 16.17 -36.57
N LYS A 599 11.83 16.85 -37.53
CA LYS A 599 13.03 16.31 -38.18
C LYS A 599 14.23 16.19 -37.24
N GLU A 600 14.34 17.11 -36.26
CA GLU A 600 15.37 17.09 -35.24
C GLU A 600 14.97 16.13 -34.10
N LYS A 601 15.82 15.13 -33.86
CA LYS A 601 15.64 14.16 -32.81
C LYS A 601 16.45 14.59 -31.57
N HIS A 602 15.75 14.96 -30.52
CA HIS A 602 16.31 15.17 -29.18
C HIS A 602 15.94 13.99 -28.28
N PHE A 603 16.85 13.64 -27.38
CA PHE A 603 16.67 12.53 -26.45
C PHE A 603 16.88 12.99 -25.02
N LEU A 604 16.09 12.44 -24.12
CA LEU A 604 16.33 12.45 -22.69
C LEU A 604 17.01 11.12 -22.35
N GLU A 605 18.25 11.16 -21.87
CA GLU A 605 19.00 9.98 -21.48
C GLU A 605 19.08 9.87 -19.97
N ILE A 606 18.67 8.75 -19.41
CA ILE A 606 18.73 8.44 -17.98
C ILE A 606 19.79 7.37 -17.81
N LYS A 607 20.77 7.61 -16.92
CA LYS A 607 21.91 6.71 -16.69
C LYS A 607 22.00 6.26 -15.25
N ASN A 608 22.58 5.06 -15.07
CA ASN A 608 22.91 4.48 -13.77
C ASN A 608 21.72 4.28 -12.84
N VAL A 609 20.56 3.89 -13.37
CA VAL A 609 19.36 3.63 -12.56
C VAL A 609 19.55 2.33 -11.77
N ASN A 610 19.49 2.46 -10.42
CA ASN A 610 19.55 1.35 -9.48
C ASN A 610 18.44 1.49 -8.46
N ILE A 611 17.31 0.86 -8.70
CA ILE A 611 16.14 0.91 -7.82
C ILE A 611 15.29 -0.36 -7.96
N ASN A 612 14.85 -0.93 -6.85
CA ASN A 612 14.05 -2.15 -6.80
C ASN A 612 14.68 -3.28 -7.65
N ASN A 613 13.97 -3.76 -8.69
CA ASN A 613 14.46 -4.78 -9.62
C ASN A 613 15.34 -4.23 -10.75
N ILE A 614 15.48 -2.93 -10.90
CA ILE A 614 16.32 -2.28 -11.91
C ILE A 614 17.76 -2.21 -11.39
N LYS A 615 18.71 -2.74 -12.18
CA LYS A 615 20.14 -2.76 -11.85
C LYS A 615 20.95 -2.15 -12.99
N ASN A 616 21.58 -1.01 -12.72
CA ASN A 616 22.47 -0.30 -13.63
C ASN A 616 21.90 -0.10 -15.04
N LEU A 617 20.64 0.37 -15.12
CA LEU A 617 19.94 0.60 -16.37
C LEU A 617 20.25 1.98 -16.91
N SER A 618 20.53 2.06 -18.23
CA SER A 618 20.55 3.30 -18.99
C SER A 618 19.50 3.22 -20.12
N VAL A 619 18.73 4.30 -20.31
CA VAL A 619 17.65 4.34 -21.29
C VAL A 619 17.58 5.71 -21.96
N GLN A 620 17.31 5.72 -23.28
CA GLN A 620 17.09 6.92 -24.07
C GLN A 620 15.61 7.06 -24.44
N ILE A 621 15.04 8.21 -24.17
CA ILE A 621 13.64 8.56 -24.41
C ILE A 621 13.61 9.67 -25.46
N PRO A 622 13.04 9.47 -26.65
CA PRO A 622 12.94 10.53 -27.64
C PRO A 622 11.96 11.60 -27.17
N LEU A 623 12.32 12.86 -27.38
CA LEU A 623 11.49 14.02 -27.06
C LEU A 623 10.61 14.45 -28.23
N LYS A 624 9.59 15.26 -27.97
CA LYS A 624 8.58 15.75 -28.92
C LYS A 624 7.84 14.61 -29.66
N GLN A 625 7.60 13.53 -28.94
CA GLN A 625 6.92 12.32 -29.44
C GLN A 625 6.00 11.77 -28.37
N LEU A 626 5.05 10.92 -28.77
CA LEU A 626 4.28 10.06 -27.87
C LEU A 626 5.05 8.77 -27.64
N VAL A 627 5.66 8.64 -26.48
CA VAL A 627 6.46 7.47 -26.06
C VAL A 627 5.66 6.62 -25.08
N CYS A 628 5.47 5.35 -25.40
CA CYS A 628 4.86 4.38 -24.50
C CYS A 628 5.90 3.55 -23.76
N ILE A 629 5.81 3.51 -22.43
CA ILE A 629 6.54 2.58 -21.58
C ILE A 629 5.64 1.37 -21.33
N THR A 630 6.05 0.22 -21.85
CA THR A 630 5.26 -1.00 -21.84
C THR A 630 5.95 -2.13 -21.09
N GLY A 631 5.32 -3.28 -20.97
CA GLY A 631 5.85 -4.49 -20.36
C GLY A 631 4.92 -5.12 -19.35
N VAL A 632 5.19 -6.35 -18.94
CA VAL A 632 4.37 -7.10 -17.98
C VAL A 632 4.27 -6.42 -16.62
N SER A 633 3.26 -6.80 -15.83
CA SER A 633 3.11 -6.29 -14.46
C SER A 633 4.37 -6.60 -13.62
N GLY A 634 4.85 -5.62 -12.83
CA GLY A 634 6.05 -5.79 -12.02
C GLY A 634 7.40 -5.74 -12.78
N SER A 635 7.43 -5.43 -14.10
CA SER A 635 8.67 -5.35 -14.89
C SER A 635 9.57 -4.15 -14.55
N GLY A 636 9.10 -3.17 -13.75
CA GLY A 636 9.88 -2.01 -13.31
C GLY A 636 9.49 -0.68 -13.96
N LYS A 637 8.42 -0.61 -14.76
CA LYS A 637 7.94 0.63 -15.43
C LYS A 637 7.81 1.82 -14.47
N SER A 638 7.02 1.65 -13.41
CA SER A 638 6.79 2.70 -12.41
C SER A 638 8.06 3.04 -11.61
N SER A 639 8.95 2.06 -11.38
CA SER A 639 10.25 2.30 -10.74
C SER A 639 11.15 3.19 -11.59
N LEU A 640 11.21 2.94 -12.91
CA LEU A 640 12.00 3.75 -13.84
C LEU A 640 11.44 5.17 -13.96
N ILE A 641 10.13 5.30 -14.19
CA ILE A 641 9.54 6.59 -14.54
C ILE A 641 9.12 7.39 -13.30
N LEU A 642 8.30 6.80 -12.40
CA LEU A 642 7.70 7.54 -11.29
C LEU A 642 8.62 7.66 -10.08
N GLN A 643 9.47 6.66 -9.83
CA GLN A 643 10.37 6.68 -8.67
C GLN A 643 11.78 7.20 -9.01
N THR A 644 12.18 7.22 -10.29
CA THR A 644 13.50 7.68 -10.72
C THR A 644 13.43 8.93 -11.58
N LEU A 645 12.88 8.86 -12.80
CA LEU A 645 12.86 9.98 -13.73
C LEU A 645 12.13 11.20 -13.17
N LEU A 646 10.90 11.02 -12.73
CA LEU A 646 10.01 12.12 -12.29
C LEU A 646 10.63 12.95 -11.15
N PRO A 647 11.01 12.38 -9.98
CA PRO A 647 11.55 13.15 -8.87
C PRO A 647 12.92 13.77 -9.21
N THR A 648 13.76 13.05 -9.96
CA THR A 648 15.07 13.55 -10.37
C THR A 648 14.93 14.73 -11.33
N ALA A 649 14.11 14.61 -12.38
CA ALA A 649 13.92 15.67 -13.36
C ALA A 649 13.24 16.90 -12.73
N GLN A 650 12.25 16.73 -11.88
CA GLN A 650 11.62 17.84 -11.14
C GLN A 650 12.61 18.57 -10.24
N THR A 651 13.48 17.84 -9.55
CA THR A 651 14.50 18.43 -8.71
C THR A 651 15.54 19.21 -9.54
N LEU A 652 16.07 18.58 -10.60
CA LEU A 652 17.10 19.18 -11.44
C LEU A 652 16.59 20.44 -12.20
N LEU A 653 15.35 20.45 -12.66
CA LEU A 653 14.75 21.60 -13.34
C LEU A 653 14.45 22.77 -12.39
N ASN A 654 14.18 22.50 -11.11
CA ASN A 654 13.87 23.52 -10.11
C ASN A 654 15.13 24.14 -9.45
N HIS A 655 16.32 23.53 -9.60
CA HIS A 655 17.57 24.06 -9.05
C HIS A 655 18.18 25.15 -9.93
N ALA A 656 18.52 26.31 -9.32
CA ALA A 656 19.18 27.43 -9.99
C ALA A 656 20.61 27.10 -10.47
N LYS A 657 21.29 26.15 -9.82
CA LYS A 657 22.59 25.60 -10.26
C LYS A 657 22.34 24.32 -11.07
N LYS A 658 22.95 24.20 -12.26
CA LYS A 658 22.87 23.00 -13.11
C LYS A 658 23.57 21.83 -12.43
N ILE A 659 22.85 21.09 -11.58
CA ILE A 659 23.26 19.79 -11.04
C ILE A 659 22.90 18.77 -12.12
N GLN A 660 23.85 17.92 -12.53
CA GLN A 660 23.62 16.92 -13.59
C GLN A 660 23.22 15.54 -13.04
N SER A 661 23.39 15.32 -11.72
CA SER A 661 23.04 14.02 -11.12
C SER A 661 22.40 14.18 -9.74
N LEU A 662 21.50 13.27 -9.40
CA LEU A 662 20.86 13.17 -8.08
C LEU A 662 20.85 11.70 -7.64
N ASN A 663 21.38 11.41 -6.44
CA ASN A 663 21.43 10.04 -5.89
C ASN A 663 22.11 9.02 -6.83
N GLY A 664 23.13 9.43 -7.61
CA GLY A 664 23.84 8.58 -8.57
C GLY A 664 23.14 8.42 -9.92
N VAL A 665 21.92 8.93 -10.11
CA VAL A 665 21.22 8.96 -11.39
C VAL A 665 21.57 10.23 -12.12
N GLU A 666 22.06 10.10 -13.36
CA GLU A 666 22.33 11.20 -14.27
C GLU A 666 21.24 11.32 -15.32
N ILE A 667 20.78 12.54 -15.61
CA ILE A 667 19.83 12.80 -16.70
C ILE A 667 20.44 13.83 -17.65
N VAL A 668 20.62 13.44 -18.91
CA VAL A 668 21.11 14.29 -19.99
C VAL A 668 19.93 14.67 -20.89
N GLY A 669 19.88 15.90 -21.42
CA GLY A 669 18.82 16.37 -22.31
C GLY A 669 17.71 17.16 -21.61
N LEU A 670 17.86 17.48 -20.32
CA LEU A 670 16.90 18.33 -19.58
C LEU A 670 16.87 19.77 -20.09
N GLU A 671 17.88 20.23 -20.78
CA GLU A 671 17.97 21.57 -21.41
C GLU A 671 16.90 21.81 -22.49
N TYR A 672 16.32 20.73 -23.02
CA TYR A 672 15.23 20.80 -23.99
C TYR A 672 13.85 20.94 -23.35
N LEU A 673 13.76 20.89 -22.01
CA LEU A 673 12.53 20.90 -21.24
C LEU A 673 12.47 22.12 -20.30
N ASP A 674 11.27 22.72 -20.18
CA ASP A 674 11.01 23.79 -19.21
C ASP A 674 10.43 23.23 -17.90
N LYS A 675 9.64 22.18 -17.98
CA LYS A 675 8.93 21.59 -16.83
C LYS A 675 8.53 20.13 -17.09
N VAL A 676 8.32 19.40 -16.00
CA VAL A 676 7.75 18.06 -16.00
C VAL A 676 6.41 18.08 -15.26
N ILE A 677 5.36 17.57 -15.89
CA ILE A 677 4.02 17.47 -15.33
C ILE A 677 3.62 16.01 -15.23
N TYR A 678 3.31 15.57 -14.03
CA TYR A 678 2.81 14.23 -13.77
C TYR A 678 1.29 14.26 -13.57
N LEU A 679 0.59 13.43 -14.32
CA LEU A 679 -0.86 13.27 -14.30
C LEU A 679 -1.18 11.87 -13.78
N ASP A 680 -1.43 11.77 -12.48
CA ASP A 680 -1.78 10.54 -11.77
C ASP A 680 -3.31 10.35 -11.69
N GLN A 681 -3.72 9.16 -11.28
CA GLN A 681 -5.11 8.80 -11.02
C GLN A 681 -5.61 9.20 -9.62
N ALA A 682 -4.79 9.86 -8.80
CA ALA A 682 -5.21 10.31 -7.48
C ALA A 682 -6.37 11.30 -7.56
N PRO A 683 -7.31 11.29 -6.61
CA PRO A 683 -8.43 12.23 -6.60
C PRO A 683 -7.98 13.69 -6.69
N ILE A 684 -8.75 14.54 -7.38
CA ILE A 684 -8.48 15.98 -7.51
C ILE A 684 -8.63 16.76 -6.20
N GLY A 685 -9.01 16.10 -5.13
CA GLY A 685 -9.10 16.65 -3.78
C GLY A 685 -9.52 15.59 -2.77
N LYS A 686 -9.17 15.81 -1.50
CA LYS A 686 -9.42 14.87 -0.38
C LYS A 686 -10.74 15.16 0.35
N THR A 687 -11.42 16.24 0.03
CA THR A 687 -12.64 16.69 0.73
C THR A 687 -13.83 16.75 -0.20
N PRO A 688 -15.07 16.60 0.31
CA PRO A 688 -16.30 16.78 -0.45
C PRO A 688 -16.46 18.14 -1.13
N ARG A 689 -15.65 19.12 -0.74
CA ARG A 689 -15.65 20.50 -1.30
C ARG A 689 -14.87 20.61 -2.60
N SER A 690 -14.02 19.66 -2.90
CA SER A 690 -13.31 19.63 -4.18
C SER A 690 -14.24 19.07 -5.27
N ASN A 691 -14.30 19.75 -6.40
CA ASN A 691 -15.09 19.35 -7.56
C ASN A 691 -14.44 19.82 -8.87
N PRO A 692 -14.91 19.35 -10.04
CA PRO A 692 -14.35 19.73 -11.34
C PRO A 692 -14.28 21.25 -11.56
N ALA A 693 -15.33 22.00 -11.18
CA ALA A 693 -15.37 23.45 -11.37
C ALA A 693 -14.30 24.19 -10.55
N THR A 694 -14.10 23.77 -9.28
CA THR A 694 -13.07 24.39 -8.41
C THR A 694 -11.66 24.02 -8.86
N TYR A 695 -11.44 22.78 -9.25
CA TYR A 695 -10.10 22.30 -9.64
C TYR A 695 -9.60 22.95 -10.94
N THR A 696 -10.47 23.10 -11.92
CA THR A 696 -10.13 23.73 -13.22
C THR A 696 -10.14 25.27 -13.16
N GLY A 697 -10.61 25.85 -12.05
CA GLY A 697 -10.75 27.29 -11.88
C GLY A 697 -11.90 27.89 -12.68
N VAL A 698 -12.85 27.11 -13.16
CA VAL A 698 -14.11 27.57 -13.77
C VAL A 698 -14.97 28.26 -12.72
N MET A 699 -14.98 27.73 -11.48
CA MET A 699 -15.77 28.26 -10.39
C MET A 699 -15.43 29.70 -10.03
N ASP A 700 -14.18 30.12 -10.19
CA ASP A 700 -13.75 31.49 -9.89
C ASP A 700 -14.42 32.51 -10.84
N GLU A 701 -14.46 32.20 -12.14
CA GLU A 701 -15.11 33.00 -13.15
C GLU A 701 -16.64 33.02 -12.97
N ILE A 702 -17.24 31.90 -12.60
CA ILE A 702 -18.69 31.81 -12.29
C ILE A 702 -19.03 32.68 -11.08
N ARG A 703 -18.25 32.65 -10.01
CA ARG A 703 -18.48 33.49 -8.82
C ARG A 703 -18.42 34.97 -9.14
N ILE A 704 -17.49 35.40 -9.99
CA ILE A 704 -17.39 36.79 -10.46
C ILE A 704 -18.66 37.16 -11.22
N LEU A 705 -19.11 36.29 -12.14
CA LEU A 705 -20.31 36.54 -12.94
C LEU A 705 -21.58 36.67 -12.08
N PHE A 706 -21.73 35.85 -11.02
CA PHE A 706 -22.85 35.97 -10.09
C PHE A 706 -22.77 37.26 -9.25
N ALA A 707 -21.57 37.68 -8.84
CA ALA A 707 -21.37 38.93 -8.10
C ALA A 707 -21.66 40.19 -8.96
N GLU A 708 -21.55 40.10 -10.29
CA GLU A 708 -21.85 41.18 -11.22
C GLU A 708 -23.34 41.37 -11.47
N GLN A 709 -24.22 40.46 -11.04
CA GLN A 709 -25.67 40.61 -11.20
C GLN A 709 -26.19 41.84 -10.42
N LYS A 710 -27.23 42.47 -10.94
CA LYS A 710 -27.80 43.67 -10.34
C LYS A 710 -28.23 43.48 -8.89
N GLU A 711 -28.92 42.37 -8.63
CA GLU A 711 -29.43 42.02 -7.31
C GLU A 711 -28.27 41.77 -6.33
N ALA A 712 -27.20 41.12 -6.77
CA ALA A 712 -25.99 40.87 -5.97
C ALA A 712 -25.29 42.19 -5.60
N LYS A 713 -25.21 43.17 -6.56
CA LYS A 713 -24.62 44.48 -6.33
C LYS A 713 -25.47 45.33 -5.35
N ILE A 714 -26.79 45.30 -5.46
CA ILE A 714 -27.70 45.97 -4.53
C ILE A 714 -27.54 45.45 -3.10
N LEU A 715 -27.34 44.13 -2.95
CA LEU A 715 -27.16 43.48 -1.64
C LEU A 715 -25.70 43.51 -1.13
N GLY A 716 -24.77 44.13 -1.89
CA GLY A 716 -23.35 44.22 -1.53
C GLY A 716 -22.64 42.85 -1.55
N TYR A 717 -23.12 41.90 -2.33
CA TYR A 717 -22.53 40.54 -2.41
C TYR A 717 -21.29 40.56 -3.31
N SER A 718 -20.15 40.22 -2.74
CA SER A 718 -18.90 40.01 -3.46
C SER A 718 -18.79 38.56 -3.96
N ALA A 719 -17.80 38.27 -4.79
CA ALA A 719 -17.54 36.90 -5.30
C ALA A 719 -17.31 35.86 -4.20
N SER A 720 -16.85 36.28 -3.00
CA SER A 720 -16.69 35.39 -1.83
C SER A 720 -18.03 34.88 -1.31
N ARG A 721 -19.14 35.63 -1.46
CA ARG A 721 -20.49 35.18 -1.07
C ARG A 721 -20.92 33.93 -1.81
N PHE A 722 -20.49 33.79 -3.06
CA PHE A 722 -20.79 32.66 -3.93
C PHE A 722 -19.80 31.49 -3.78
N SER A 723 -19.01 31.46 -2.68
CA SER A 723 -18.14 30.35 -2.33
C SER A 723 -18.79 29.47 -1.24
N PHE A 724 -18.96 28.20 -1.51
CA PHE A 724 -19.41 27.23 -0.48
C PHE A 724 -18.36 26.93 0.59
N ASN A 725 -17.13 27.41 0.44
CA ASN A 725 -16.05 27.28 1.43
C ASN A 725 -16.02 28.39 2.47
N VAL A 726 -16.67 29.53 2.19
CA VAL A 726 -16.60 30.75 3.00
C VAL A 726 -17.91 30.97 3.75
N LYS A 727 -17.81 31.37 5.03
CA LYS A 727 -18.99 31.78 5.82
C LYS A 727 -19.74 32.92 5.15
N GLY A 728 -21.06 32.93 5.33
CA GLY A 728 -21.96 33.98 4.83
C GLY A 728 -22.78 33.54 3.63
N GLY A 729 -22.20 32.83 2.65
CA GLY A 729 -22.93 32.32 1.48
C GLY A 729 -23.26 30.83 1.52
N ARG A 730 -22.54 30.06 2.27
CA ARG A 730 -22.70 28.60 2.40
C ARG A 730 -23.85 28.22 3.36
N CYS A 731 -24.32 27.00 3.23
CA CYS A 731 -25.17 26.39 4.25
C CYS A 731 -24.33 26.13 5.50
N GLU A 732 -24.71 26.69 6.64
CA GLU A 732 -23.92 26.54 7.87
C GLU A 732 -24.12 25.16 8.52
N LYS A 733 -25.23 24.44 8.27
CA LYS A 733 -25.48 23.10 8.81
C LYS A 733 -24.49 22.08 8.26
N CYS A 734 -24.35 21.99 6.93
CA CYS A 734 -23.35 21.11 6.28
C CYS A 734 -22.04 21.84 5.99
N GLN A 735 -21.88 23.08 6.36
CA GLN A 735 -20.71 23.94 6.11
C GLN A 735 -20.26 23.99 4.64
N GLY A 736 -21.19 23.80 3.71
CA GLY A 736 -20.97 23.84 2.28
C GLY A 736 -20.61 22.48 1.65
N ASP A 737 -20.62 21.41 2.39
CA ASP A 737 -20.36 20.06 1.87
C ASP A 737 -21.54 19.54 1.01
N GLY A 738 -22.77 19.94 1.33
CA GLY A 738 -24.00 19.43 0.71
C GLY A 738 -24.53 18.19 1.45
N ASP A 739 -23.63 17.37 2.00
CA ASP A 739 -23.91 16.18 2.75
C ASP A 739 -23.39 16.28 4.17
N ILE A 740 -23.93 15.51 5.09
CA ILE A 740 -23.51 15.35 6.48
C ILE A 740 -22.83 13.98 6.59
N LYS A 741 -21.57 13.97 6.98
CA LYS A 741 -20.81 12.75 7.25
C LYS A 741 -21.22 12.17 8.60
N ILE A 742 -21.67 10.94 8.61
CA ILE A 742 -21.90 10.17 9.83
C ILE A 742 -20.76 9.16 9.97
N GLU A 743 -19.90 9.36 10.96
CA GLU A 743 -18.79 8.47 11.25
C GLU A 743 -19.29 7.19 11.91
N MET A 744 -18.92 6.05 11.31
CA MET A 744 -19.28 4.72 11.77
C MET A 744 -18.00 4.00 12.24
N HIS A 745 -17.81 3.84 13.54
CA HIS A 745 -16.56 3.32 14.11
C HIS A 745 -16.09 1.95 13.57
N PHE A 746 -16.99 1.11 13.08
CA PHE A 746 -16.70 -0.24 12.57
C PHE A 746 -17.10 -0.48 11.11
N LEU A 747 -17.73 0.51 10.47
CA LEU A 747 -18.22 0.44 9.10
C LEU A 747 -17.73 1.67 8.32
N PRO A 748 -17.78 1.65 6.97
CA PRO A 748 -17.50 2.84 6.18
C PRO A 748 -18.44 3.99 6.57
N ASP A 749 -17.88 5.21 6.59
CA ASP A 749 -18.65 6.42 6.88
C ASP A 749 -19.80 6.59 5.88
N VAL A 750 -20.97 7.01 6.37
CA VAL A 750 -22.15 7.25 5.55
C VAL A 750 -22.33 8.75 5.31
N LEU A 751 -22.53 9.13 4.06
CA LEU A 751 -22.89 10.48 3.67
C LEU A 751 -24.42 10.58 3.52
N VAL A 752 -25.03 11.49 4.27
CA VAL A 752 -26.49 11.75 4.21
C VAL A 752 -26.69 13.17 3.72
N GLN A 753 -27.56 13.34 2.73
CA GLN A 753 -27.88 14.65 2.17
C GLN A 753 -28.36 15.60 3.28
N CYS A 754 -27.81 16.81 3.27
CA CYS A 754 -28.17 17.83 4.24
C CYS A 754 -29.65 18.23 4.10
N ASP A 755 -30.44 18.03 5.13
CA ASP A 755 -31.87 18.33 5.19
C ASP A 755 -32.18 19.86 5.08
N SER A 756 -31.25 20.72 5.50
CA SER A 756 -31.39 22.16 5.45
C SER A 756 -31.22 22.73 4.02
N CYS A 757 -30.16 22.34 3.31
CA CYS A 757 -29.91 22.84 1.96
C CYS A 757 -30.28 21.84 0.85
N LYS A 758 -30.69 20.62 1.19
CA LYS A 758 -31.03 19.55 0.25
C LYS A 758 -29.95 19.36 -0.84
N GLY A 759 -28.68 19.35 -0.43
CA GLY A 759 -27.54 19.20 -1.33
C GLY A 759 -27.08 20.48 -2.05
N ALA A 760 -27.81 21.58 -1.96
CA ALA A 760 -27.50 22.83 -2.69
C ALA A 760 -26.22 23.54 -2.24
N LYS A 761 -25.64 23.16 -1.09
CA LYS A 761 -24.39 23.72 -0.51
C LYS A 761 -24.46 25.17 -0.03
N TYR A 762 -25.42 25.96 -0.46
CA TYR A 762 -25.59 27.40 -0.15
C TYR A 762 -26.81 27.68 0.74
N ASN A 763 -26.83 28.85 1.33
CA ASN A 763 -28.00 29.31 2.05
C ASN A 763 -29.07 29.87 1.07
N PRO A 764 -30.35 29.96 1.46
CA PRO A 764 -31.45 30.40 0.59
C PRO A 764 -31.20 31.78 -0.03
N GLN A 765 -30.67 32.75 0.72
CA GLN A 765 -30.41 34.13 0.23
C GLN A 765 -29.39 34.15 -0.93
N THR A 766 -28.36 33.32 -0.88
CA THR A 766 -27.38 33.20 -1.99
C THR A 766 -28.01 32.57 -3.23
N LEU A 767 -28.96 31.63 -3.04
CA LEU A 767 -29.68 30.97 -4.13
C LEU A 767 -30.72 31.83 -4.84
N GLU A 768 -31.13 32.97 -4.25
CA GLU A 768 -32.02 33.93 -4.88
C GLU A 768 -31.37 34.67 -6.04
N ILE A 769 -30.04 34.83 -6.00
CA ILE A 769 -29.30 35.47 -7.12
C ILE A 769 -29.22 34.48 -8.29
N LYS A 770 -29.68 34.94 -9.46
CA LYS A 770 -29.78 34.11 -10.67
C LYS A 770 -29.05 34.71 -11.85
N VAL A 771 -28.43 33.89 -12.65
CA VAL A 771 -27.87 34.18 -13.98
C VAL A 771 -28.72 33.46 -15.01
N LYS A 772 -29.33 34.17 -15.93
CA LYS A 772 -30.26 33.59 -16.93
C LYS A 772 -31.31 32.63 -16.27
N GLY A 773 -31.84 33.01 -15.12
CA GLY A 773 -32.85 32.22 -14.39
C GLY A 773 -32.34 31.05 -13.58
N LYS A 774 -31.03 30.76 -13.54
CA LYS A 774 -30.42 29.67 -12.81
C LYS A 774 -29.63 30.18 -11.60
N SER A 775 -29.83 29.57 -10.45
CA SER A 775 -29.02 29.81 -9.24
C SER A 775 -27.62 29.17 -9.37
N ILE A 776 -26.70 29.52 -8.47
CA ILE A 776 -25.36 28.96 -8.49
C ILE A 776 -25.36 27.43 -8.19
N ALA A 777 -26.32 26.94 -7.39
CA ALA A 777 -26.50 25.53 -7.17
C ALA A 777 -26.98 24.79 -8.43
N ASP A 778 -27.94 25.40 -9.18
CA ASP A 778 -28.38 24.84 -10.47
C ASP A 778 -27.22 24.72 -11.45
N VAL A 779 -26.33 25.71 -11.47
CA VAL A 779 -25.13 25.70 -12.33
C VAL A 779 -24.16 24.61 -11.92
N LEU A 780 -23.95 24.38 -10.63
CA LEU A 780 -23.09 23.27 -10.17
C LEU A 780 -23.67 21.88 -10.50
N ASN A 781 -24.98 21.78 -10.60
CA ASN A 781 -25.68 20.53 -10.98
C ASN A 781 -25.74 20.32 -12.50
N MET A 782 -25.36 21.31 -13.32
CA MET A 782 -25.25 21.14 -14.76
C MET A 782 -24.11 20.17 -15.10
N SER A 783 -24.30 19.34 -16.13
CA SER A 783 -23.18 18.69 -16.79
C SER A 783 -22.25 19.71 -17.44
N VAL A 784 -21.00 19.33 -17.69
CA VAL A 784 -20.03 20.21 -18.38
C VAL A 784 -20.56 20.63 -19.76
N GLU A 785 -21.26 19.74 -20.48
CA GLU A 785 -21.85 19.99 -21.78
C GLU A 785 -22.97 21.04 -21.69
N GLU A 786 -23.91 20.87 -20.72
CA GLU A 786 -24.98 21.86 -20.46
C GLU A 786 -24.42 23.23 -20.05
N ALA A 787 -23.41 23.20 -19.19
CA ALA A 787 -22.75 24.42 -18.75
C ALA A 787 -22.03 25.12 -19.90
N TYR A 788 -21.40 24.37 -20.82
CA TYR A 788 -20.77 24.96 -22.01
C TYR A 788 -21.78 25.67 -22.89
N GLU A 789 -22.94 25.08 -23.18
CA GLU A 789 -24.03 25.72 -23.90
C GLU A 789 -24.56 26.93 -23.17
N PHE A 790 -24.77 26.83 -21.84
CA PHE A 790 -25.27 27.91 -21.00
C PHE A 790 -24.33 29.13 -20.98
N PHE A 791 -23.01 28.89 -20.89
CA PHE A 791 -21.98 29.92 -20.82
C PHE A 791 -21.32 30.22 -22.16
N ALA A 792 -21.90 29.85 -23.31
CA ALA A 792 -21.30 30.01 -24.63
C ALA A 792 -20.93 31.52 -24.92
N LYS A 793 -21.66 32.49 -24.34
CA LYS A 793 -21.38 33.92 -24.47
C LYS A 793 -20.30 34.44 -23.49
N PHE A 794 -19.72 33.61 -22.64
CA PHE A 794 -18.71 33.95 -21.64
C PHE A 794 -17.37 33.26 -21.94
N PRO A 795 -16.50 33.87 -22.79
CA PRO A 795 -15.31 33.18 -23.32
C PRO A 795 -14.40 32.58 -22.26
N LYS A 796 -14.17 33.30 -21.14
CA LYS A 796 -13.31 32.82 -20.04
C LYS A 796 -13.82 31.52 -19.40
N ILE A 797 -15.14 31.33 -19.34
CA ILE A 797 -15.78 30.12 -18.82
C ILE A 797 -15.81 29.03 -19.91
N ALA A 798 -16.27 29.43 -21.12
CA ALA A 798 -16.47 28.50 -22.24
C ALA A 798 -15.19 27.80 -22.67
N VAL A 799 -14.04 28.48 -22.72
CA VAL A 799 -12.75 27.86 -23.06
C VAL A 799 -12.38 26.74 -22.07
N LYS A 800 -12.51 26.97 -20.76
CA LYS A 800 -12.20 25.98 -19.73
C LYS A 800 -13.19 24.78 -19.77
N LEU A 801 -14.47 25.02 -20.04
CA LEU A 801 -15.46 23.96 -20.22
C LEU A 801 -15.19 23.15 -21.48
N LYS A 802 -14.75 23.81 -22.56
CA LYS A 802 -14.39 23.14 -23.80
C LYS A 802 -13.26 22.14 -23.61
N THR A 803 -12.21 22.50 -22.86
CA THR A 803 -11.12 21.54 -22.56
C THR A 803 -11.59 20.31 -21.80
N LEU A 804 -12.60 20.43 -20.92
CA LEU A 804 -13.23 19.28 -20.26
C LEU A 804 -14.01 18.38 -21.24
N ILE A 805 -14.70 18.97 -22.20
CA ILE A 805 -15.41 18.25 -23.27
C ILE A 805 -14.39 17.52 -24.15
N ASP A 806 -13.31 18.20 -24.55
CA ASP A 806 -12.29 17.66 -25.45
C ASP A 806 -11.59 16.41 -24.86
N VAL A 807 -11.47 16.32 -23.52
CA VAL A 807 -10.98 15.12 -22.85
C VAL A 807 -12.07 14.07 -22.56
N GLY A 808 -13.27 14.22 -23.14
CA GLY A 808 -14.38 13.26 -22.99
C GLY A 808 -15.13 13.33 -21.66
N LEU A 809 -15.12 14.46 -20.96
CA LEU A 809 -15.79 14.65 -19.66
C LEU A 809 -17.04 15.56 -19.74
N GLY A 810 -17.69 15.62 -20.91
CA GLY A 810 -18.91 16.41 -21.09
C GLY A 810 -20.06 16.00 -20.16
N TYR A 811 -20.11 14.76 -19.76
CA TYR A 811 -21.19 14.16 -18.97
C TYR A 811 -21.10 14.43 -17.46
N ILE A 812 -19.92 14.71 -16.88
CA ILE A 812 -19.77 14.92 -15.44
C ILE A 812 -20.42 16.24 -15.03
N THR A 813 -20.93 16.34 -13.79
CA THR A 813 -21.49 17.60 -13.29
C THR A 813 -20.38 18.48 -12.73
N LEU A 814 -20.54 19.81 -12.88
CA LEU A 814 -19.55 20.79 -12.40
C LEU A 814 -19.29 20.68 -10.90
N GLY A 815 -20.33 20.40 -10.12
CA GLY A 815 -20.29 20.27 -8.67
C GLY A 815 -20.05 18.86 -8.15
N GLN A 816 -19.79 17.88 -9.03
CA GLN A 816 -19.55 16.48 -8.64
C GLN A 816 -18.41 16.38 -7.62
N ASN A 817 -18.66 15.67 -6.54
CA ASN A 817 -17.68 15.50 -5.48
C ASN A 817 -16.44 14.76 -5.99
N ALA A 818 -15.24 15.29 -5.69
CA ALA A 818 -13.97 14.67 -6.09
C ALA A 818 -13.80 13.22 -5.62
N THR A 819 -14.42 12.84 -4.52
CA THR A 819 -14.34 11.48 -3.97
C THR A 819 -15.22 10.46 -4.70
N THR A 820 -16.17 10.94 -5.54
CA THR A 820 -17.04 10.06 -6.35
C THR A 820 -16.54 9.89 -7.78
N LEU A 821 -15.50 10.61 -8.18
CA LEU A 821 -14.87 10.47 -9.48
C LEU A 821 -14.03 9.19 -9.55
N SER A 822 -14.04 8.53 -10.70
CA SER A 822 -13.11 7.45 -10.99
C SER A 822 -11.67 7.99 -11.15
N GLY A 823 -10.66 7.12 -11.02
CA GLY A 823 -9.26 7.50 -11.19
C GLY A 823 -8.99 8.11 -12.58
N GLY A 824 -9.56 7.52 -13.63
CA GLY A 824 -9.44 8.02 -14.99
C GLY A 824 -10.13 9.39 -15.21
N GLU A 825 -11.31 9.61 -14.61
CA GLU A 825 -11.98 10.92 -14.65
C GLU A 825 -11.14 12.00 -13.95
N ALA A 826 -10.59 11.68 -12.75
CA ALA A 826 -9.72 12.60 -12.02
C ALA A 826 -8.47 12.97 -12.84
N GLN A 827 -7.84 12.01 -13.49
CA GLN A 827 -6.67 12.23 -14.35
C GLN A 827 -7.02 13.11 -15.56
N ARG A 828 -8.14 12.84 -16.23
CA ARG A 828 -8.61 13.66 -17.37
C ARG A 828 -8.96 15.09 -16.96
N ILE A 829 -9.52 15.33 -15.76
CA ILE A 829 -9.74 16.68 -15.22
C ILE A 829 -8.40 17.39 -15.03
N LYS A 830 -7.37 16.70 -14.54
CA LYS A 830 -6.01 17.25 -14.41
C LYS A 830 -5.45 17.63 -15.79
N LEU A 831 -5.61 16.74 -16.76
CA LEU A 831 -5.21 17.00 -18.16
C LEU A 831 -5.95 18.23 -18.73
N ALA A 832 -7.26 18.33 -18.58
CA ALA A 832 -8.06 19.48 -19.03
C ALA A 832 -7.57 20.80 -18.42
N LYS A 833 -7.21 20.78 -17.13
CA LYS A 833 -6.62 21.96 -16.46
C LYS A 833 -5.30 22.37 -17.09
N GLU A 834 -4.42 21.44 -17.43
CA GLU A 834 -3.14 21.74 -18.07
C GLU A 834 -3.36 22.27 -19.51
N LEU A 835 -4.28 21.68 -20.27
CA LEU A 835 -4.67 22.16 -21.60
C LEU A 835 -5.24 23.58 -21.61
N SER A 836 -5.85 24.02 -20.52
CA SER A 836 -6.37 25.38 -20.37
C SER A 836 -5.30 26.45 -20.12
N LYS A 837 -4.05 26.04 -19.85
CA LYS A 837 -2.92 26.96 -19.63
C LYS A 837 -2.21 27.29 -20.95
N LYS A 838 -1.45 28.41 -20.95
CA LYS A 838 -0.58 28.74 -22.08
C LYS A 838 0.54 27.71 -22.17
N ASP A 839 0.66 27.08 -23.33
CA ASP A 839 1.68 26.07 -23.61
C ASP A 839 3.00 26.71 -24.02
N THR A 840 4.12 26.11 -23.64
CA THR A 840 5.48 26.51 -24.01
C THR A 840 6.08 25.64 -25.13
N GLY A 841 5.46 24.48 -25.43
CA GLY A 841 5.98 23.50 -26.38
C GLY A 841 7.24 22.74 -25.90
N LYS A 842 7.59 22.88 -24.62
CA LYS A 842 8.78 22.24 -24.01
C LYS A 842 8.45 21.51 -22.71
N THR A 843 7.22 21.04 -22.58
CA THR A 843 6.76 20.32 -21.39
C THR A 843 6.89 18.81 -21.59
N LEU A 844 7.42 18.10 -20.60
CA LEU A 844 7.33 16.65 -20.52
C LEU A 844 6.09 16.28 -19.68
N TYR A 845 5.09 15.70 -20.32
CA TYR A 845 3.93 15.13 -19.65
C TYR A 845 4.18 13.65 -19.38
N ILE A 846 3.99 13.22 -18.14
CA ILE A 846 4.05 11.82 -17.73
C ILE A 846 2.65 11.40 -17.30
N LEU A 847 2.10 10.37 -17.93
CA LEU A 847 0.79 9.79 -17.63
C LEU A 847 0.95 8.33 -17.22
N ASP A 848 0.20 7.95 -16.19
CA ASP A 848 0.18 6.57 -15.67
C ASP A 848 -1.18 5.95 -15.98
N GLU A 849 -1.20 4.97 -16.88
CA GLU A 849 -2.36 4.21 -17.36
C GLU A 849 -3.59 5.09 -17.67
N PRO A 850 -3.49 6.08 -18.59
CA PRO A 850 -4.57 7.04 -18.82
C PRO A 850 -5.82 6.45 -19.48
N THR A 851 -5.77 5.21 -19.98
CA THR A 851 -6.93 4.53 -20.59
C THR A 851 -7.77 3.75 -19.59
N THR A 852 -7.42 3.77 -18.32
CA THR A 852 -8.15 3.10 -17.25
C THR A 852 -9.62 3.50 -17.22
N GLY A 853 -10.55 2.53 -17.31
CA GLY A 853 -11.99 2.75 -17.29
C GLY A 853 -12.56 3.42 -18.54
N LEU A 854 -11.82 3.41 -19.65
CA LEU A 854 -12.25 4.03 -20.91
C LEU A 854 -12.79 3.00 -21.91
N HIS A 855 -13.94 3.31 -22.48
CA HIS A 855 -14.44 2.63 -23.65
C HIS A 855 -13.59 3.02 -24.90
N PHE A 856 -13.61 2.20 -25.94
CA PHE A 856 -12.85 2.40 -27.19
C PHE A 856 -13.01 3.81 -27.80
N GLU A 857 -14.23 4.36 -27.76
CA GLU A 857 -14.50 5.72 -28.23
C GLU A 857 -13.78 6.78 -27.41
N ASP A 858 -13.79 6.62 -26.08
CA ASP A 858 -13.11 7.52 -25.17
C ASP A 858 -11.58 7.43 -25.33
N VAL A 859 -11.04 6.23 -25.57
CA VAL A 859 -9.61 6.00 -25.89
C VAL A 859 -9.23 6.75 -27.17
N ASN A 860 -10.08 6.70 -28.21
CA ASN A 860 -9.84 7.41 -29.44
C ASN A 860 -9.78 8.94 -29.23
N HIS A 861 -10.71 9.50 -28.47
CA HIS A 861 -10.70 10.94 -28.11
C HIS A 861 -9.44 11.31 -27.31
N LEU A 862 -9.08 10.51 -26.30
CA LEU A 862 -7.87 10.73 -25.51
C LEU A 862 -6.61 10.74 -26.40
N LEU A 863 -6.49 9.78 -27.32
CA LEU A 863 -5.35 9.69 -28.25
C LEU A 863 -5.21 10.94 -29.11
N GLN A 864 -6.32 11.48 -29.63
CA GLN A 864 -6.32 12.75 -30.37
C GLN A 864 -5.81 13.90 -29.54
N VAL A 865 -6.21 14.00 -28.28
CA VAL A 865 -5.73 15.04 -27.35
C VAL A 865 -4.22 14.89 -27.08
N LEU A 866 -3.73 13.67 -26.82
CA LEU A 866 -2.31 13.43 -26.58
C LEU A 866 -1.46 13.82 -27.80
N HIS A 867 -1.88 13.45 -28.99
CA HIS A 867 -1.20 13.85 -30.21
C HIS A 867 -1.26 15.35 -30.48
N SER A 868 -2.35 16.04 -30.15
CA SER A 868 -2.43 17.49 -30.27
C SER A 868 -1.38 18.20 -29.43
N LEU A 869 -1.08 17.69 -28.22
CA LEU A 869 -0.01 18.21 -27.37
C LEU A 869 1.38 17.95 -27.96
N VAL A 870 1.59 16.80 -28.60
CA VAL A 870 2.84 16.48 -29.31
C VAL A 870 3.06 17.43 -30.48
N VAL A 871 2.02 17.70 -31.26
CA VAL A 871 2.06 18.66 -32.38
C VAL A 871 2.46 20.07 -31.91
N LEU A 872 2.07 20.47 -30.69
CA LEU A 872 2.47 21.73 -30.08
C LEU A 872 3.94 21.73 -29.61
N GLY A 873 4.69 20.64 -29.79
CA GLY A 873 6.12 20.53 -29.47
C GLY A 873 6.42 19.87 -28.12
N ASN A 874 5.42 19.45 -27.36
CA ASN A 874 5.59 18.80 -26.09
C ASN A 874 6.03 17.34 -26.23
N SER A 875 6.58 16.77 -25.17
CA SER A 875 6.94 15.37 -25.06
C SER A 875 5.94 14.63 -24.17
N MET A 876 5.42 13.50 -24.65
CA MET A 876 4.46 12.69 -23.91
C MET A 876 5.09 11.35 -23.55
N LEU A 877 5.10 11.02 -22.28
CA LEU A 877 5.57 9.73 -21.77
C LEU A 877 4.42 9.03 -21.05
N VAL A 878 3.97 7.92 -21.60
CA VAL A 878 2.77 7.22 -21.14
C VAL A 878 3.14 5.80 -20.70
N ILE A 879 2.87 5.46 -19.46
CA ILE A 879 2.93 4.07 -19.00
C ILE A 879 1.61 3.43 -19.39
N GLU A 880 1.63 2.39 -20.22
CA GLU A 880 0.41 1.82 -20.78
C GLU A 880 0.48 0.32 -21.04
N HIS A 881 -0.72 -0.30 -20.97
CA HIS A 881 -0.97 -1.70 -21.32
C HIS A 881 -1.97 -1.84 -22.49
N ASN A 882 -2.77 -0.81 -22.75
CA ASN A 882 -3.77 -0.80 -23.79
C ASN A 882 -3.12 -0.82 -25.19
N LEU A 883 -3.36 -1.89 -25.95
CA LEU A 883 -2.78 -2.06 -27.29
C LEU A 883 -3.21 -0.98 -28.28
N ASP A 884 -4.40 -0.38 -28.11
CA ASP A 884 -4.86 0.69 -29.01
C ASP A 884 -4.06 1.98 -28.86
N ILE A 885 -3.53 2.29 -27.66
CA ILE A 885 -2.57 3.39 -27.45
C ILE A 885 -1.19 2.98 -27.94
N ILE A 886 -0.73 1.78 -27.55
CA ILE A 886 0.63 1.31 -27.83
C ILE A 886 0.89 1.24 -29.35
N LYS A 887 -0.06 0.71 -30.14
CA LYS A 887 0.09 0.63 -31.62
C LYS A 887 0.09 1.99 -32.31
N ASN A 888 -0.49 3.02 -31.67
CA ASN A 888 -0.58 4.38 -32.17
C ASN A 888 0.50 5.32 -31.57
N ALA A 889 1.39 4.81 -30.72
CA ALA A 889 2.53 5.56 -30.21
C ALA A 889 3.58 5.83 -31.29
N ASP A 890 4.42 6.85 -31.10
CA ASP A 890 5.54 7.14 -31.97
C ASP A 890 6.76 6.25 -31.65
N TYR A 891 6.92 5.93 -30.37
CA TYR A 891 8.02 5.12 -29.88
C TYR A 891 7.59 4.28 -28.67
N ILE A 892 8.13 3.09 -28.57
CA ILE A 892 7.87 2.15 -27.47
C ILE A 892 9.19 1.84 -26.76
N ILE A 893 9.14 1.76 -25.44
CA ILE A 893 10.19 1.21 -24.59
C ILE A 893 9.55 0.08 -23.78
N ASP A 894 9.88 -1.17 -24.13
CA ASP A 894 9.29 -2.36 -23.50
C ASP A 894 10.20 -2.92 -22.43
N MET A 895 9.69 -3.01 -21.20
CA MET A 895 10.41 -3.50 -20.02
C MET A 895 10.03 -4.95 -19.70
N GLY A 896 11.04 -5.73 -19.35
CA GLY A 896 10.82 -7.15 -19.06
C GLY A 896 12.11 -7.89 -18.69
N PRO A 897 12.16 -9.22 -19.04
CA PRO A 897 11.13 -10.00 -19.75
C PRO A 897 9.91 -10.39 -18.90
N ASP A 898 10.05 -10.51 -17.57
CA ASP A 898 9.00 -10.84 -16.63
C ASP A 898 8.93 -9.83 -15.47
N GLY A 899 8.06 -10.06 -14.49
CA GLY A 899 7.97 -9.26 -13.28
C GLY A 899 9.00 -9.63 -12.21
N GLY A 900 9.17 -8.78 -11.19
CA GLY A 900 10.08 -8.99 -10.07
C GLY A 900 11.55 -9.04 -10.48
N ASP A 901 12.35 -9.93 -9.88
CA ASP A 901 13.80 -10.02 -10.11
C ASP A 901 14.19 -10.44 -11.53
N LYS A 902 13.28 -11.08 -12.26
CA LYS A 902 13.45 -11.43 -13.67
C LYS A 902 13.22 -10.24 -14.61
N GLY A 903 12.70 -9.12 -14.11
CA GLY A 903 12.43 -7.88 -14.84
C GLY A 903 13.57 -6.86 -14.77
N GLY A 904 13.21 -5.57 -14.83
CA GLY A 904 14.13 -4.45 -14.62
C GLY A 904 15.05 -4.13 -15.79
N ARG A 905 14.76 -4.64 -17.00
CA ARG A 905 15.57 -4.41 -18.22
C ARG A 905 14.70 -3.88 -19.34
N VAL A 906 15.28 -3.10 -20.25
CA VAL A 906 14.65 -2.78 -21.52
C VAL A 906 14.94 -3.94 -22.47
N ILE A 907 13.89 -4.62 -22.93
CA ILE A 907 13.99 -5.80 -23.82
C ILE A 907 13.77 -5.45 -25.29
N ALA A 908 12.98 -4.40 -25.56
CA ALA A 908 12.76 -3.88 -26.90
C ALA A 908 12.53 -2.37 -26.86
N SER A 909 12.99 -1.66 -27.88
CA SER A 909 12.67 -0.24 -28.08
C SER A 909 12.62 0.04 -29.58
N GLY A 910 11.78 0.98 -30.00
CA GLY A 910 11.60 1.35 -31.39
C GLY A 910 10.16 1.76 -31.69
N THR A 911 9.83 1.88 -32.97
CA THR A 911 8.47 2.11 -33.42
C THR A 911 7.58 0.87 -33.15
N PRO A 912 6.25 1.00 -33.04
CA PRO A 912 5.35 -0.13 -32.83
C PRO A 912 5.58 -1.28 -33.84
N LEU A 913 5.85 -0.94 -35.09
CA LEU A 913 6.11 -1.93 -36.13
C LEU A 913 7.43 -2.67 -35.91
N GLU A 914 8.50 -1.96 -35.53
CA GLU A 914 9.82 -2.57 -35.25
C GLU A 914 9.73 -3.52 -34.05
N VAL A 915 9.03 -3.10 -32.96
CA VAL A 915 8.84 -3.95 -31.77
C VAL A 915 8.02 -5.19 -32.14
N ALA A 916 6.95 -5.03 -32.94
CA ALA A 916 6.12 -6.14 -33.41
C ALA A 916 6.89 -7.11 -34.32
N GLN A 917 7.79 -6.63 -35.20
CA GLN A 917 8.60 -7.50 -36.07
C GLN A 917 9.66 -8.29 -35.32
N ASN A 918 10.26 -7.69 -34.31
CA ASN A 918 11.38 -8.25 -33.56
C ASN A 918 11.00 -9.07 -32.32
N TYR A 919 9.71 -9.30 -32.02
CA TYR A 919 9.27 -9.89 -30.76
C TYR A 919 9.85 -11.27 -30.46
N LYS A 920 10.08 -12.10 -31.49
CA LYS A 920 10.69 -13.42 -31.31
C LYS A 920 12.13 -13.34 -30.85
N LYS A 921 12.90 -12.35 -31.33
CA LYS A 921 14.30 -12.14 -30.97
C LYS A 921 14.41 -11.51 -29.58
N THR A 922 13.55 -10.54 -29.27
CA THR A 922 13.56 -9.78 -28.02
C THR A 922 12.81 -10.48 -26.89
N GLN A 923 12.04 -11.51 -27.19
CA GLN A 923 11.11 -12.17 -26.24
C GLN A 923 10.08 -11.21 -25.64
N SER A 924 9.75 -10.15 -26.38
CA SER A 924 8.76 -9.15 -25.96
C SER A 924 7.35 -9.71 -26.04
N TYR A 925 6.66 -9.78 -24.90
CA TYR A 925 5.23 -10.11 -24.88
C TYR A 925 4.41 -9.00 -25.52
N THR A 926 4.69 -7.74 -25.25
CA THR A 926 4.05 -6.59 -25.88
C THR A 926 4.19 -6.68 -27.40
N GLY A 927 5.40 -6.94 -27.91
CA GLY A 927 5.64 -7.11 -29.34
C GLY A 927 4.87 -8.28 -29.96
N LYS A 928 4.70 -9.39 -29.22
CA LYS A 928 3.89 -10.53 -29.65
C LYS A 928 2.43 -10.14 -29.88
N PHE A 929 1.79 -9.46 -28.93
CA PHE A 929 0.40 -9.04 -29.04
C PHE A 929 0.22 -7.93 -30.10
N LEU A 930 1.16 -6.98 -30.20
CA LEU A 930 1.19 -5.99 -31.27
C LEU A 930 1.25 -6.63 -32.67
N ALA A 931 2.03 -7.68 -32.83
CA ALA A 931 2.11 -8.40 -34.12
C ALA A 931 0.79 -9.07 -34.52
N LEU A 932 -0.10 -9.36 -33.58
CA LEU A 932 -1.45 -9.86 -33.83
C LEU A 932 -2.41 -8.73 -34.24
N GLU A 933 -2.32 -7.57 -33.57
CA GLU A 933 -3.18 -6.40 -33.83
C GLU A 933 -2.81 -5.61 -35.10
N LEU A 934 -1.55 -5.67 -35.56
CA LEU A 934 -1.05 -4.96 -36.74
C LEU A 934 -1.20 -5.78 -38.03
N LYS A 935 -1.59 -7.05 -37.93
CA LYS A 935 -1.96 -7.91 -39.08
C LYS A 935 -3.35 -7.55 -39.55
#